data_8ba42a22be986875c854e49d461f43dd
#
_entry.id   8ba42a22be986875c854e49d461f43dd
#
_cell.length_a   1.000
_cell.length_b   1.000
_cell.length_c   1.000
_cell.angle_alpha   90.00
_cell.angle_beta   90.00
_cell.angle_gamma   90.00
#
_symmetry.space_group_name_H-M   'P 1'
#
loop_
_entity.id
_entity.type
_entity.pdbx_description
1 polymer ?
#
loop_
_entity_poly.entity_id
_entity_poly.type
_entity_poly.pdbx_seq_one_letter_code
_entity_poly.pdbx_strand_id
1 'polypeptide(L)'
;MPEIAPTQTPIHIRHSSSIGQPLTRRDGVLKVTGAAKYAADNHPPGMLYAVLATASIARGRVAFLDIAAAKAHPDVVEVITPANRPALAQDPDEKSNPFMFRLDLLQNDRVRYAGQPIAVVIAETLEAATEGASLLAPRYEVETARVGLDAGESFMLEAVGPGFPAQAHRGDVAAELATAKRTLTQTYETPPQYHNPMEPHAIVAAWEGDTLSIDTPSQGLAMAKGRLAGLFGIAPDKIHIRSPFLGGGFGSKGLLSGPQVLGVIAARAVGRPVKLVLRREQMFGPVGHRAPTRQTLHLGTDGDGALVALDHRTKTLSSTYDDFFEPASTPSQTLYASTAVATSHEGVRADIGTPLFMRAPGEAPGSIALESAIDEMAQACGMDPLAFRLKNYAEVEPISGKPFSSKSLRECYRQGAERFGWQHRPLAPRQMRDRDGFLIGWGIGTATFPAHMFAAQAKAILRRDGTGVMEIGAHDMGQGAWTALAQIAADGLGLDLDRLDFRSGTSDLPDAGIAGGSAHTATAGVAIHNAGADAIAKLADLATNDESSPLFGAGNAGVIARGGRLSRRDDDSRSESYADILGRAGLAQIEGRGASGSPNPMEHPPSDYAMHAHGAVFAEIKVDPDLGQMRVTRLVGAFAAGRIINPRLVQSQLYGGMIWGVSFALHEQAVMDRRSGRTMNANLAEYHVPVNADVPSLEAILVEEDDRHVNELGIKGVGEIGITGTAGAIANAVWHATGIRVREFPITLDRLITF
;
A
#
# COMPACT_ATOMS: atom_id res chain seq x y z
N MET A 1 15.92 23.42 17.15
CA MET A 1 14.80 24.14 16.52
C MET A 1 13.85 24.55 17.63
N PRO A 2 13.27 25.76 17.66
CA PRO A 2 12.36 26.13 18.72
C PRO A 2 11.07 25.30 18.63
N GLU A 3 10.63 24.78 19.76
CA GLU A 3 9.34 24.15 19.95
C GLU A 3 8.22 25.10 19.52
N ILE A 4 7.40 24.67 18.56
CA ILE A 4 6.15 25.37 18.23
C ILE A 4 5.10 24.86 19.21
N ALA A 5 4.83 25.62 20.25
CA ALA A 5 3.75 25.33 21.17
C ALA A 5 2.39 25.49 20.47
N PRO A 6 1.45 24.55 20.63
CA PRO A 6 0.11 24.68 20.08
C PRO A 6 -0.76 25.51 21.02
N THR A 7 -0.82 26.82 20.79
CA THR A 7 -1.78 27.69 21.48
C THR A 7 -2.51 28.57 20.48
N GLN A 8 -3.42 27.99 19.71
CA GLN A 8 -4.51 28.71 19.09
C GLN A 8 -5.78 27.89 19.19
N THR A 9 -6.83 28.49 19.76
CA THR A 9 -8.18 27.91 19.77
C THR A 9 -8.59 27.60 18.33
N PRO A 10 -8.99 26.36 17.98
CA PRO A 10 -9.27 25.99 16.61
C PRO A 10 -10.38 26.86 16.02
N ILE A 11 -10.12 27.46 14.87
CA ILE A 11 -11.13 28.12 14.07
C ILE A 11 -12.10 27.06 13.58
N HIS A 12 -13.38 27.20 13.89
CA HIS A 12 -14.39 26.34 13.34
C HIS A 12 -14.63 26.69 11.86
N ILE A 13 -14.02 25.93 10.95
CA ILE A 13 -14.35 25.97 9.55
C ILE A 13 -15.68 25.23 9.39
N ARG A 14 -16.77 25.92 9.03
CA ARG A 14 -17.96 25.23 8.51
C ARG A 14 -17.60 24.76 7.11
N HIS A 15 -17.52 23.43 6.96
CA HIS A 15 -17.13 22.76 5.74
C HIS A 15 -17.81 23.37 4.51
N SER A 16 -17.00 23.74 3.53
CA SER A 16 -17.51 23.91 2.17
C SER A 16 -18.10 22.55 1.74
N SER A 17 -19.02 22.55 0.80
CA SER A 17 -19.80 21.35 0.46
C SER A 17 -19.01 20.28 -0.31
N SER A 18 -17.68 20.34 -0.38
CA SER A 18 -16.90 19.44 -1.25
C SER A 18 -16.53 18.08 -0.60
N ILE A 19 -16.25 18.05 0.70
CA ILE A 19 -16.01 16.79 1.42
C ILE A 19 -17.33 16.00 1.49
N GLY A 20 -17.24 14.66 1.24
CA GLY A 20 -18.40 13.77 1.19
C GLY A 20 -19.08 13.72 -0.19
N GLN A 21 -18.72 14.61 -1.12
CA GLN A 21 -19.29 14.59 -2.48
C GLN A 21 -18.59 13.56 -3.38
N PRO A 22 -19.35 12.82 -4.20
CA PRO A 22 -18.81 11.80 -5.11
C PRO A 22 -18.23 12.45 -6.39
N LEU A 23 -17.29 13.38 -6.23
CA LEU A 23 -16.70 14.08 -7.34
C LEU A 23 -15.91 13.15 -8.26
N THR A 24 -15.97 13.43 -9.56
CA THR A 24 -15.15 12.74 -10.55
C THR A 24 -13.68 13.15 -10.42
N ARG A 25 -12.78 12.27 -10.86
CA ARG A 25 -11.34 12.54 -10.86
C ARG A 25 -11.00 13.78 -11.69
N ARG A 26 -10.26 14.72 -11.10
CA ARG A 26 -9.76 15.93 -11.78
C ARG A 26 -8.79 15.58 -12.92
N ASP A 27 -8.02 14.51 -12.74
CA ASP A 27 -7.04 13.97 -13.68
C ASP A 27 -7.63 12.96 -14.68
N GLY A 28 -8.92 12.63 -14.56
CA GLY A 28 -9.57 11.57 -15.34
C GLY A 28 -9.50 11.80 -16.84
N VAL A 29 -9.78 13.03 -17.32
CA VAL A 29 -9.73 13.38 -18.73
C VAL A 29 -8.32 13.19 -19.30
N LEU A 30 -7.28 13.65 -18.59
CA LEU A 30 -5.89 13.48 -19.01
C LEU A 30 -5.52 12.00 -19.20
N LYS A 31 -5.98 11.13 -18.29
CA LYS A 31 -5.69 9.70 -18.34
C LYS A 31 -6.40 8.97 -19.48
N VAL A 32 -7.71 9.21 -19.67
CA VAL A 32 -8.49 8.51 -20.72
C VAL A 32 -8.21 9.00 -22.13
N THR A 33 -7.64 10.20 -22.28
CA THR A 33 -7.24 10.75 -23.58
C THR A 33 -5.78 10.50 -23.92
N GLY A 34 -4.99 9.90 -23.02
CA GLY A 34 -3.54 9.71 -23.19
C GLY A 34 -2.70 10.99 -23.01
N ALA A 35 -3.31 12.07 -22.52
CA ALA A 35 -2.58 13.33 -22.27
C ALA A 35 -1.77 13.31 -20.96
N ALA A 36 -2.08 12.39 -20.03
CA ALA A 36 -1.29 12.17 -18.83
C ALA A 36 0.09 11.61 -19.21
N LYS A 37 1.16 12.29 -18.77
CA LYS A 37 2.54 11.86 -19.02
C LYS A 37 3.09 11.10 -17.84
N TYR A 38 3.38 9.82 -18.04
CA TYR A 38 4.07 8.95 -17.11
C TYR A 38 5.59 9.07 -17.26
N ALA A 39 6.36 8.50 -16.37
CA ALA A 39 7.81 8.65 -16.35
C ALA A 39 8.48 8.29 -17.70
N ALA A 40 8.11 7.15 -18.28
CA ALA A 40 8.68 6.68 -19.55
C ALA A 40 8.22 7.48 -20.79
N ASP A 41 7.21 8.35 -20.65
CA ASP A 41 6.73 9.21 -21.77
C ASP A 41 7.62 10.45 -21.96
N ASN A 42 8.60 10.68 -21.09
CA ASN A 42 9.52 11.81 -21.19
C ASN A 42 10.69 11.46 -22.11
N HIS A 43 11.06 12.40 -23.00
CA HIS A 43 12.09 12.25 -24.02
C HIS A 43 12.93 13.53 -24.11
N PRO A 44 13.84 13.80 -23.15
CA PRO A 44 14.73 14.96 -23.23
C PRO A 44 15.66 14.83 -24.44
N PRO A 45 16.11 15.96 -25.04
CA PRO A 45 17.01 15.96 -26.20
C PRO A 45 18.30 15.19 -25.91
N GLY A 46 18.76 14.41 -26.89
CA GLY A 46 20.00 13.63 -26.78
C GLY A 46 19.92 12.43 -25.84
N MET A 47 18.74 12.00 -25.46
CA MET A 47 18.51 10.88 -24.55
C MET A 47 19.01 9.56 -25.14
N LEU A 48 19.65 8.75 -24.29
CA LEU A 48 20.04 7.36 -24.54
C LEU A 48 19.08 6.38 -23.87
N TYR A 49 19.16 5.14 -24.30
CA TYR A 49 18.41 4.03 -23.73
C TYR A 49 19.33 3.09 -22.97
N ALA A 50 18.90 2.66 -21.77
CA ALA A 50 19.61 1.67 -20.98
C ALA A 50 18.78 0.40 -20.79
N VAL A 51 19.42 -0.76 -20.94
CA VAL A 51 18.85 -2.07 -20.71
C VAL A 51 19.69 -2.83 -19.69
N LEU A 52 19.04 -3.49 -18.73
CA LEU A 52 19.71 -4.36 -17.77
C LEU A 52 19.95 -5.73 -18.33
N ALA A 53 21.19 -6.20 -18.28
CA ALA A 53 21.47 -7.62 -18.30
C ALA A 53 21.27 -8.19 -16.89
N THR A 54 20.53 -9.31 -16.78
CA THR A 54 20.16 -9.90 -15.49
C THR A 54 20.64 -11.35 -15.39
N ALA A 55 20.95 -11.79 -14.17
CA ALA A 55 21.42 -13.14 -13.90
C ALA A 55 20.35 -14.19 -14.17
N SER A 56 20.76 -15.30 -14.82
CA SER A 56 19.89 -16.47 -15.08
C SER A 56 20.01 -17.56 -14.01
N ILE A 57 20.88 -17.38 -13.01
CA ILE A 57 21.09 -18.27 -11.87
C ILE A 57 20.66 -17.56 -10.58
N ALA A 58 20.33 -18.31 -9.53
CA ALA A 58 19.96 -17.75 -8.24
C ALA A 58 21.14 -17.59 -7.28
N ARG A 59 22.24 -18.32 -7.49
CA ARG A 59 23.41 -18.28 -6.61
C ARG A 59 24.69 -18.60 -7.35
N GLY A 60 25.73 -17.82 -7.09
CA GLY A 60 27.06 -18.01 -7.68
C GLY A 60 27.77 -16.70 -7.98
N ARG A 61 28.56 -16.69 -9.05
CA ARG A 61 29.31 -15.53 -9.53
C ARG A 61 29.24 -15.41 -11.04
N VAL A 62 29.33 -14.19 -11.55
CA VAL A 62 29.57 -13.92 -12.97
C VAL A 62 31.05 -14.14 -13.25
N ALA A 63 31.38 -15.23 -13.93
CA ALA A 63 32.75 -15.57 -14.30
C ALA A 63 33.23 -14.80 -15.54
N PHE A 64 32.30 -14.43 -16.45
CA PHE A 64 32.64 -13.75 -17.69
C PHE A 64 31.45 -13.02 -18.29
N LEU A 65 31.71 -11.85 -18.85
CA LEU A 65 30.80 -11.09 -19.72
C LEU A 65 31.57 -10.68 -20.97
N ASP A 66 30.99 -10.91 -22.15
CA ASP A 66 31.62 -10.48 -23.41
C ASP A 66 31.34 -9.00 -23.70
N ILE A 67 32.04 -8.13 -22.94
CA ILE A 67 31.89 -6.68 -23.06
C ILE A 67 32.40 -6.20 -24.45
N ALA A 68 33.39 -6.89 -25.02
CA ALA A 68 33.94 -6.54 -26.31
C ALA A 68 32.93 -6.73 -27.43
N ALA A 69 32.20 -7.86 -27.43
CA ALA A 69 31.13 -8.11 -28.38
C ALA A 69 29.99 -7.08 -28.29
N ALA A 70 29.56 -6.74 -27.08
CA ALA A 70 28.53 -5.71 -26.86
C ALA A 70 29.01 -4.30 -27.35
N LYS A 71 30.24 -3.91 -27.04
CA LYS A 71 30.83 -2.62 -27.47
C LYS A 71 31.16 -2.56 -28.96
N ALA A 72 31.26 -3.69 -29.66
CA ALA A 72 31.45 -3.72 -31.12
C ALA A 72 30.18 -3.33 -31.89
N HIS A 73 29.00 -3.33 -31.25
CA HIS A 73 27.77 -2.82 -31.84
C HIS A 73 27.86 -1.29 -32.01
N PRO A 74 27.65 -0.74 -33.23
CA PRO A 74 27.95 0.66 -33.54
C PRO A 74 27.17 1.69 -32.72
N ASP A 75 25.96 1.36 -32.30
CA ASP A 75 25.10 2.26 -31.54
C ASP A 75 25.21 2.05 -30.01
N VAL A 76 26.01 1.08 -29.52
CA VAL A 76 26.26 0.91 -28.08
C VAL A 76 27.29 1.93 -27.63
N VAL A 77 26.88 2.77 -26.68
CA VAL A 77 27.70 3.89 -26.17
C VAL A 77 28.56 3.43 -25.00
N GLU A 78 28.00 2.67 -24.04
CA GLU A 78 28.73 2.20 -22.86
C GLU A 78 28.12 0.90 -22.31
N VAL A 79 28.95 0.10 -21.65
CA VAL A 79 28.56 -1.08 -20.87
C VAL A 79 29.11 -0.92 -19.45
N ILE A 80 28.21 -0.75 -18.48
CA ILE A 80 28.58 -0.64 -17.07
C ILE A 80 28.51 -2.01 -16.40
N THR A 81 29.58 -2.34 -15.72
CA THR A 81 29.79 -3.59 -14.96
C THR A 81 30.37 -3.26 -13.59
N PRO A 82 30.54 -4.23 -12.67
CA PRO A 82 31.26 -3.98 -11.41
C PRO A 82 32.66 -3.37 -11.59
N ALA A 83 33.33 -3.62 -12.71
CA ALA A 83 34.70 -3.15 -12.96
C ALA A 83 34.81 -1.65 -13.29
N ASN A 84 33.76 -1.08 -13.88
CA ASN A 84 33.77 0.33 -14.34
C ASN A 84 32.59 1.17 -13.84
N ARG A 85 31.79 0.66 -12.91
CA ARG A 85 30.71 1.40 -12.28
C ARG A 85 31.26 2.69 -11.62
N PRO A 86 30.67 3.87 -11.87
CA PRO A 86 31.01 5.10 -11.16
C PRO A 86 30.97 4.92 -9.63
N ALA A 87 31.94 5.50 -8.93
CA ALA A 87 31.97 5.46 -7.47
C ALA A 87 30.76 6.17 -6.87
N LEU A 88 30.23 5.62 -5.79
CA LEU A 88 29.19 6.22 -4.97
C LEU A 88 29.80 6.81 -3.70
N ALA A 89 29.17 7.85 -3.17
CA ALA A 89 29.64 8.51 -1.95
C ALA A 89 29.28 7.70 -0.69
N GLN A 90 28.18 6.92 -0.74
CA GLN A 90 27.74 6.03 0.34
C GLN A 90 27.69 4.59 -0.18
N ASP A 91 28.01 3.63 0.69
CA ASP A 91 27.86 2.21 0.39
C ASP A 91 26.36 1.89 0.18
N PRO A 92 25.96 1.33 -0.98
CA PRO A 92 24.58 0.95 -1.23
C PRO A 92 24.06 -0.14 -0.28
N ASP A 93 24.94 -0.90 0.38
CA ASP A 93 24.60 -1.89 1.40
C ASP A 93 24.36 -1.25 2.78
N GLU A 94 24.70 0.01 2.98
CA GLU A 94 24.48 0.72 4.22
C GLU A 94 23.01 1.14 4.37
N LYS A 95 22.43 0.86 5.53
CA LYS A 95 21.03 1.17 5.88
C LYS A 95 21.02 2.31 6.91
N SER A 96 20.40 3.42 6.58
CA SER A 96 20.21 4.52 7.53
C SER A 96 18.97 4.32 8.44
N ASN A 97 18.07 3.41 8.06
CA ASN A 97 16.92 3.03 8.88
C ASN A 97 16.39 1.63 8.46
N PRO A 98 15.57 0.98 9.31
CA PRO A 98 15.05 -0.38 9.06
C PRO A 98 14.17 -0.52 7.80
N PHE A 99 13.59 0.57 7.31
CA PHE A 99 12.77 0.55 6.08
C PHE A 99 13.59 0.64 4.80
N MET A 100 14.88 0.93 4.88
CA MET A 100 15.76 0.91 3.73
C MET A 100 16.26 -0.50 3.46
N PHE A 101 16.20 -0.90 2.19
CA PHE A 101 16.78 -2.14 1.71
C PHE A 101 18.13 -1.88 1.04
N ARG A 102 18.98 -2.91 1.05
CA ARG A 102 20.22 -2.94 0.28
C ARG A 102 19.90 -2.88 -1.20
N LEU A 103 20.74 -2.16 -1.95
CA LEU A 103 20.56 -1.99 -3.38
C LEU A 103 21.64 -2.74 -4.14
N ASP A 104 21.23 -3.60 -5.08
CA ASP A 104 22.16 -4.24 -6.02
C ASP A 104 22.52 -3.25 -7.14
N LEU A 105 23.64 -2.58 -6.98
CA LEU A 105 24.15 -1.52 -7.87
C LEU A 105 25.48 -1.91 -8.51
N LEU A 106 25.67 -3.19 -8.86
CA LEU A 106 26.88 -3.72 -9.45
C LEU A 106 28.10 -3.54 -8.53
N GLN A 107 27.98 -3.84 -7.22
CA GLN A 107 29.08 -3.73 -6.27
C GLN A 107 30.20 -4.75 -6.50
N ASN A 108 29.83 -5.95 -6.97
CA ASN A 108 30.72 -7.09 -7.22
C ASN A 108 30.11 -8.06 -8.23
N ASP A 109 30.81 -9.16 -8.48
CA ASP A 109 30.42 -10.24 -9.40
C ASP A 109 29.45 -11.29 -8.79
N ARG A 110 29.10 -11.16 -7.52
CA ARG A 110 28.25 -12.14 -6.83
C ARG A 110 26.80 -12.06 -7.29
N VAL A 111 26.22 -13.23 -7.56
CA VAL A 111 24.79 -13.41 -7.84
C VAL A 111 24.12 -14.03 -6.62
N ARG A 112 23.06 -13.36 -6.11
CA ARG A 112 22.31 -13.70 -4.91
C ARG A 112 20.87 -14.15 -5.18
N TYR A 113 20.34 -13.84 -6.38
CA TYR A 113 19.01 -14.25 -6.85
C TYR A 113 18.92 -14.20 -8.38
N ALA A 114 18.02 -14.99 -8.95
CA ALA A 114 17.73 -14.95 -10.37
C ALA A 114 17.01 -13.64 -10.75
N GLY A 115 17.48 -12.99 -11.82
CA GLY A 115 17.01 -11.67 -12.22
C GLY A 115 17.80 -10.50 -11.62
N GLN A 116 18.84 -10.74 -10.79
CA GLN A 116 19.73 -9.70 -10.29
C GLN A 116 20.43 -8.99 -11.46
N PRO A 117 20.47 -7.63 -11.47
CA PRO A 117 21.25 -6.87 -12.44
C PRO A 117 22.74 -7.24 -12.37
N ILE A 118 23.37 -7.55 -13.51
CA ILE A 118 24.80 -7.90 -13.63
C ILE A 118 25.57 -6.94 -14.54
N ALA A 119 24.86 -6.20 -15.41
CA ALA A 119 25.41 -5.13 -16.23
C ALA A 119 24.30 -4.18 -16.69
N VAL A 120 24.68 -2.98 -17.10
CA VAL A 120 23.82 -2.01 -17.80
C VAL A 120 24.42 -1.71 -19.16
N VAL A 121 23.66 -1.92 -20.23
CA VAL A 121 24.06 -1.54 -21.60
C VAL A 121 23.34 -0.28 -22.00
N ILE A 122 24.05 0.71 -22.48
CA ILE A 122 23.57 2.03 -22.86
C ILE A 122 23.82 2.24 -24.35
N ALA A 123 22.78 2.62 -25.09
CA ALA A 123 22.85 2.78 -26.54
C ALA A 123 22.01 3.95 -27.05
N GLU A 124 22.19 4.35 -28.31
CA GLU A 124 21.42 5.39 -28.99
C GLU A 124 19.94 4.99 -29.18
N THR A 125 19.65 3.69 -29.31
CA THR A 125 18.29 3.15 -29.46
C THR A 125 18.01 2.04 -28.44
N LEU A 126 16.75 1.76 -28.19
CA LEU A 126 16.33 0.67 -27.29
C LEU A 126 16.71 -0.69 -27.88
N GLU A 127 16.58 -0.83 -29.19
CA GLU A 127 16.94 -2.02 -29.95
C GLU A 127 18.41 -2.35 -29.80
N ALA A 128 19.29 -1.37 -30.03
CA ALA A 128 20.74 -1.52 -29.88
C ALA A 128 21.15 -1.85 -28.43
N ALA A 129 20.51 -1.22 -27.43
CA ALA A 129 20.75 -1.54 -26.02
C ALA A 129 20.32 -2.98 -25.69
N THR A 130 19.21 -3.44 -26.28
CA THR A 130 18.68 -4.81 -26.08
C THR A 130 19.59 -5.85 -26.75
N GLU A 131 20.02 -5.59 -27.98
CA GLU A 131 20.98 -6.46 -28.70
C GLU A 131 22.33 -6.49 -27.98
N GLY A 132 22.87 -5.34 -27.60
CA GLY A 132 24.11 -5.27 -26.82
C GLY A 132 24.04 -6.03 -25.50
N ALA A 133 22.91 -6.00 -24.82
CA ALA A 133 22.71 -6.78 -23.60
C ALA A 133 22.71 -8.31 -23.87
N SER A 134 22.19 -8.75 -25.01
CA SER A 134 22.22 -10.16 -25.41
C SER A 134 23.63 -10.63 -25.80
N LEU A 135 24.45 -9.77 -26.39
CA LEU A 135 25.82 -10.04 -26.78
C LEU A 135 26.77 -10.24 -25.60
N LEU A 136 26.43 -9.82 -24.39
CA LEU A 136 27.24 -10.03 -23.19
C LEU A 136 27.46 -11.51 -22.84
N ALA A 137 26.61 -12.41 -23.28
CA ALA A 137 26.72 -13.86 -23.16
C ALA A 137 27.29 -14.35 -21.81
N PRO A 138 26.63 -14.04 -20.67
CA PRO A 138 27.18 -14.25 -19.34
C PRO A 138 27.48 -15.73 -19.07
N ARG A 139 28.66 -16.01 -18.49
CA ARG A 139 29.05 -17.35 -17.97
C ARG A 139 29.17 -17.24 -16.46
N TYR A 140 28.73 -18.28 -15.76
CA TYR A 140 28.63 -18.29 -14.32
C TYR A 140 29.42 -19.44 -13.68
N GLU A 141 29.97 -19.18 -12.51
CA GLU A 141 30.31 -20.20 -11.52
C GLU A 141 29.07 -20.41 -10.67
N VAL A 142 28.38 -21.54 -10.89
CA VAL A 142 27.06 -21.82 -10.30
C VAL A 142 27.23 -22.52 -8.96
N GLU A 143 26.56 -22.00 -7.94
CA GLU A 143 26.39 -22.66 -6.64
C GLU A 143 24.98 -23.23 -6.49
N THR A 144 24.79 -24.21 -5.60
CA THR A 144 23.46 -24.77 -5.31
C THR A 144 22.57 -23.72 -4.64
N ALA A 145 21.46 -23.37 -5.30
CA ALA A 145 20.49 -22.43 -4.80
C ALA A 145 19.63 -23.02 -3.66
N ARG A 146 19.29 -22.19 -2.68
CA ARG A 146 18.38 -22.50 -1.59
C ARG A 146 17.12 -21.68 -1.78
N VAL A 147 16.04 -22.31 -2.23
CA VAL A 147 14.75 -21.67 -2.49
C VAL A 147 13.64 -22.47 -1.81
N GLY A 148 12.71 -21.78 -1.16
CA GLY A 148 11.60 -22.42 -0.44
C GLY A 148 11.74 -22.42 1.08
N LEU A 149 10.60 -22.57 1.76
CA LEU A 149 10.46 -22.43 3.21
C LEU A 149 11.22 -23.51 4.03
N ASP A 150 11.64 -24.60 3.40
CA ASP A 150 12.33 -25.72 4.06
C ASP A 150 13.80 -25.84 3.63
N ALA A 151 14.30 -24.94 2.77
CA ALA A 151 15.60 -25.07 2.14
C ALA A 151 16.71 -24.21 2.77
N GLY A 152 16.35 -23.24 3.60
CA GLY A 152 17.27 -22.29 4.19
C GLY A 152 17.39 -22.39 5.71
N GLU A 153 18.23 -21.53 6.27
CA GLU A 153 18.40 -21.36 7.72
C GLU A 153 17.27 -20.48 8.27
N SER A 154 16.64 -20.94 9.35
CA SER A 154 15.64 -20.18 10.09
C SER A 154 16.29 -19.13 10.99
N PHE A 155 15.66 -17.98 11.12
CA PHE A 155 16.11 -16.91 12.00
C PHE A 155 14.93 -16.09 12.54
N MET A 156 15.18 -15.34 13.62
CA MET A 156 14.19 -14.47 14.25
C MET A 156 14.64 -13.01 14.15
N LEU A 157 13.68 -12.12 14.05
CA LEU A 157 13.88 -10.68 14.23
C LEU A 157 13.15 -10.22 15.48
N GLU A 158 13.52 -9.06 16.02
CA GLU A 158 12.79 -8.43 17.12
C GLU A 158 11.50 -7.78 16.64
N ALA A 159 11.51 -7.25 15.42
CA ALA A 159 10.37 -6.56 14.81
C ALA A 159 10.12 -7.01 13.38
N VAL A 160 8.87 -6.93 12.95
CA VAL A 160 8.39 -7.23 11.59
C VAL A 160 7.61 -6.06 11.01
N GLY A 161 7.51 -5.99 9.68
CA GLY A 161 6.78 -4.93 8.99
C GLY A 161 7.22 -3.52 9.43
N PRO A 162 6.29 -2.60 9.69
CA PRO A 162 6.60 -1.23 10.07
C PRO A 162 6.94 -1.06 11.56
N GLY A 163 7.58 -2.07 12.19
CA GLY A 163 8.02 -2.00 13.60
C GLY A 163 7.11 -2.75 14.58
N PHE A 164 6.25 -3.64 14.12
CA PHE A 164 5.50 -4.53 15.01
C PHE A 164 6.44 -5.55 15.68
N PRO A 165 6.22 -5.88 16.97
CA PRO A 165 6.97 -6.97 17.60
C PRO A 165 6.82 -8.27 16.81
N ALA A 166 7.94 -8.97 16.56
CA ALA A 166 7.92 -10.27 15.88
C ALA A 166 7.19 -11.34 16.69
N GLN A 167 7.10 -11.16 18.01
CA GLN A 167 6.34 -11.98 18.93
C GLN A 167 5.48 -11.10 19.82
N ALA A 168 4.21 -11.49 20.01
CA ALA A 168 3.30 -10.84 20.94
C ALA A 168 2.45 -11.90 21.64
N HIS A 169 2.16 -11.69 22.92
CA HIS A 169 1.30 -12.62 23.67
C HIS A 169 0.57 -11.92 24.81
N ARG A 170 -0.56 -12.50 25.19
CA ARG A 170 -1.32 -12.20 26.40
C ARG A 170 -1.92 -13.50 26.94
N GLY A 171 -1.81 -13.75 28.24
CA GLY A 171 -2.24 -15.00 28.85
C GLY A 171 -1.33 -16.19 28.55
N ASP A 172 -1.73 -17.39 28.97
CA ASP A 172 -1.02 -18.65 28.75
C ASP A 172 -1.80 -19.53 27.77
N VAL A 173 -1.45 -19.46 26.49
CA VAL A 173 -2.10 -20.22 25.42
C VAL A 173 -1.98 -21.73 25.63
N ALA A 174 -0.83 -22.21 26.17
CA ALA A 174 -0.65 -23.66 26.37
C ALA A 174 -1.56 -24.19 27.46
N ALA A 175 -1.71 -23.46 28.56
CA ALA A 175 -2.64 -23.83 29.65
C ALA A 175 -4.10 -23.81 29.18
N GLU A 176 -4.50 -22.79 28.41
CA GLU A 176 -5.87 -22.67 27.87
C GLU A 176 -6.17 -23.79 26.85
N LEU A 177 -5.24 -24.12 25.96
CA LEU A 177 -5.39 -25.23 25.01
C LEU A 177 -5.55 -26.58 25.71
N ALA A 178 -4.82 -26.79 26.83
CA ALA A 178 -4.90 -28.05 27.58
C ALA A 178 -6.27 -28.28 28.22
N THR A 179 -7.03 -27.23 28.50
CA THR A 179 -8.37 -27.30 29.14
C THR A 179 -9.52 -27.03 28.18
N ALA A 180 -9.24 -26.61 26.96
CA ALA A 180 -10.23 -26.31 25.93
C ALA A 180 -11.12 -27.52 25.64
N LYS A 181 -12.42 -27.27 25.41
CA LYS A 181 -13.39 -28.33 25.10
C LYS A 181 -13.30 -28.78 23.65
N ARG A 182 -12.89 -27.87 22.75
CA ARG A 182 -12.59 -28.16 21.34
C ARG A 182 -11.29 -27.49 20.98
N THR A 183 -10.44 -28.17 20.24
CA THR A 183 -9.19 -27.64 19.72
C THR A 183 -9.12 -27.85 18.21
N LEU A 184 -8.43 -26.93 17.53
CA LEU A 184 -8.15 -27.00 16.10
C LEU A 184 -6.66 -26.66 15.90
N THR A 185 -5.95 -27.48 15.15
CA THR A 185 -4.60 -27.19 14.68
C THR A 185 -4.55 -27.35 13.18
N GLN A 186 -4.30 -26.25 12.47
CA GLN A 186 -4.26 -26.27 11.01
C GLN A 186 -3.11 -25.38 10.48
N THR A 187 -2.59 -25.79 9.33
CA THR A 187 -1.56 -25.05 8.61
C THR A 187 -2.08 -24.60 7.25
N TYR A 188 -1.82 -23.33 6.93
CA TYR A 188 -2.21 -22.68 5.68
C TYR A 188 -0.97 -22.15 4.97
N GLU A 189 -0.91 -22.31 3.64
CA GLU A 189 0.21 -21.82 2.85
C GLU A 189 -0.26 -20.82 1.80
N THR A 190 0.45 -19.69 1.69
CA THR A 190 0.23 -18.68 0.65
C THR A 190 1.43 -18.60 -0.28
N PRO A 191 1.21 -18.41 -1.59
CA PRO A 191 2.29 -18.35 -2.57
C PRO A 191 3.01 -17.00 -2.55
N PRO A 192 4.20 -16.91 -3.17
CA PRO A 192 4.78 -15.61 -3.52
C PRO A 192 3.92 -14.91 -4.58
N GLN A 193 3.75 -13.59 -4.46
CA GLN A 193 3.00 -12.77 -5.40
C GLN A 193 3.81 -11.55 -5.81
N TYR A 194 3.74 -11.16 -7.09
CA TYR A 194 4.39 -9.97 -7.62
C TYR A 194 3.40 -8.84 -7.86
N HIS A 195 3.80 -7.60 -7.56
CA HIS A 195 2.97 -6.41 -7.65
C HIS A 195 2.40 -6.15 -9.06
N ASN A 196 3.18 -6.42 -10.08
CA ASN A 196 2.85 -6.31 -11.49
C ASN A 196 2.02 -5.05 -11.86
N PRO A 197 2.40 -3.83 -11.41
CA PRO A 197 1.72 -2.64 -11.88
C PRO A 197 1.77 -2.56 -13.41
N MET A 198 0.72 -1.99 -14.03
CA MET A 198 0.67 -1.88 -15.50
C MET A 198 1.82 -1.03 -16.04
N GLU A 199 2.20 0.05 -15.34
CA GLU A 199 3.43 0.78 -15.58
C GLU A 199 4.62 0.04 -14.95
N PRO A 200 5.57 -0.49 -15.71
CA PRO A 200 6.80 -1.05 -15.16
C PRO A 200 7.61 0.00 -14.39
N HIS A 201 8.58 -0.43 -13.59
CA HIS A 201 9.56 0.48 -13.04
C HIS A 201 10.34 1.15 -14.18
N ALA A 202 10.45 2.46 -14.11
CA ALA A 202 11.07 3.29 -15.14
C ALA A 202 11.80 4.46 -14.51
N ILE A 203 12.79 4.98 -15.23
CA ILE A 203 13.46 6.22 -14.89
C ILE A 203 13.96 6.90 -16.17
N VAL A 204 13.83 8.23 -16.20
CA VAL A 204 14.56 9.10 -17.11
C VAL A 204 15.39 10.02 -16.23
N ALA A 205 16.71 9.90 -16.28
CA ALA A 205 17.64 10.65 -15.44
C ALA A 205 18.57 11.52 -16.29
N ALA A 206 18.83 12.72 -15.82
CA ALA A 206 19.75 13.68 -16.45
C ALA A 206 20.58 14.41 -15.40
N TRP A 207 21.86 14.64 -15.70
CA TRP A 207 22.79 15.41 -14.88
C TRP A 207 23.20 16.69 -15.58
N GLU A 208 23.16 17.81 -14.83
CA GLU A 208 23.74 19.08 -15.22
C GLU A 208 24.73 19.52 -14.12
N GLY A 209 26.01 19.23 -14.29
CA GLY A 209 27.00 19.38 -13.24
C GLY A 209 26.69 18.44 -12.05
N ASP A 210 26.38 19.02 -10.91
CA ASP A 210 25.98 18.31 -9.69
C ASP A 210 24.43 18.29 -9.45
N THR A 211 23.66 18.82 -10.38
CA THR A 211 22.20 18.83 -10.32
C THR A 211 21.64 17.62 -11.05
N LEU A 212 20.75 16.89 -10.38
CA LEU A 212 20.09 15.67 -10.87
C LEU A 212 18.60 15.90 -11.10
N SER A 213 18.14 15.75 -12.34
CA SER A 213 16.72 15.77 -12.71
C SER A 213 16.25 14.37 -13.07
N ILE A 214 15.10 13.95 -12.51
CA ILE A 214 14.57 12.59 -12.68
C ILE A 214 13.06 12.64 -12.94
N ASP A 215 12.62 11.86 -13.93
CA ASP A 215 11.24 11.42 -14.08
C ASP A 215 11.15 9.94 -13.70
N THR A 216 10.43 9.60 -12.64
CA THR A 216 10.31 8.21 -12.17
C THR A 216 9.00 8.00 -11.40
N PRO A 217 8.31 6.85 -11.56
CA PRO A 217 7.17 6.56 -10.73
C PRO A 217 7.63 6.29 -9.29
N SER A 218 7.07 7.03 -8.33
CA SER A 218 7.43 6.92 -6.91
C SER A 218 6.21 7.10 -6.01
N GLN A 219 6.12 6.29 -4.95
CA GLN A 219 5.17 6.44 -3.86
C GLN A 219 5.77 7.25 -2.68
N GLY A 220 7.06 7.67 -2.76
CA GLY A 220 7.78 8.37 -1.69
C GLY A 220 8.87 9.28 -2.22
N LEU A 221 8.51 10.48 -2.73
CA LEU A 221 9.45 11.42 -3.38
C LEU A 221 10.57 11.89 -2.44
N ALA A 222 10.22 12.27 -1.20
CA ALA A 222 11.20 12.75 -0.23
C ALA A 222 12.17 11.64 0.20
N MET A 223 11.68 10.42 0.39
CA MET A 223 12.52 9.25 0.70
C MET A 223 13.49 8.94 -0.45
N ALA A 224 13.00 8.97 -1.69
CA ALA A 224 13.82 8.75 -2.89
C ALA A 224 14.89 9.86 -3.02
N LYS A 225 14.51 11.12 -2.81
CA LYS A 225 15.41 12.29 -2.81
C LYS A 225 16.51 12.15 -1.77
N GLY A 226 16.17 11.81 -0.52
CA GLY A 226 17.13 11.59 0.56
C GLY A 226 18.10 10.44 0.27
N ARG A 227 17.60 9.32 -0.27
CA ARG A 227 18.46 8.17 -0.63
C ARG A 227 19.44 8.51 -1.76
N LEU A 228 19.00 9.23 -2.79
CA LEU A 228 19.88 9.68 -3.88
C LEU A 228 20.91 10.70 -3.38
N ALA A 229 20.52 11.63 -2.50
CA ALA A 229 21.45 12.59 -1.91
C ALA A 229 22.60 11.87 -1.19
N GLY A 230 22.30 10.86 -0.36
CA GLY A 230 23.32 10.05 0.30
C GLY A 230 24.19 9.26 -0.66
N LEU A 231 23.59 8.52 -1.60
CA LEU A 231 24.33 7.69 -2.56
C LEU A 231 25.29 8.48 -3.44
N PHE A 232 24.92 9.67 -3.88
CA PHE A 232 25.72 10.48 -4.78
C PHE A 232 26.52 11.60 -4.09
N GLY A 233 26.33 11.81 -2.78
CA GLY A 233 27.04 12.84 -2.01
C GLY A 233 26.69 14.26 -2.44
N ILE A 234 25.44 14.51 -2.87
CA ILE A 234 24.96 15.82 -3.33
C ILE A 234 23.87 16.36 -2.40
N ALA A 235 23.76 17.68 -2.32
CA ALA A 235 22.75 18.31 -1.49
C ALA A 235 21.31 17.99 -2.00
N PRO A 236 20.33 17.77 -1.11
CA PRO A 236 18.97 17.42 -1.52
C PRO A 236 18.29 18.46 -2.43
N ASP A 237 18.62 19.74 -2.30
CA ASP A 237 18.13 20.82 -3.14
C ASP A 237 18.62 20.77 -4.60
N LYS A 238 19.65 19.96 -4.87
CA LYS A 238 20.16 19.66 -6.22
C LYS A 238 19.45 18.47 -6.89
N ILE A 239 18.45 17.88 -6.24
CA ILE A 239 17.73 16.72 -6.77
C ILE A 239 16.27 17.09 -7.01
N HIS A 240 15.84 16.99 -8.27
CA HIS A 240 14.49 17.30 -8.72
C HIS A 240 13.82 16.02 -9.24
N ILE A 241 12.84 15.50 -8.54
CA ILE A 241 12.10 14.29 -8.92
C ILE A 241 10.68 14.66 -9.32
N ARG A 242 10.27 14.29 -10.52
CA ARG A 242 8.90 14.44 -11.02
C ARG A 242 8.21 13.07 -11.10
N SER A 243 7.01 12.99 -10.54
CA SER A 243 6.16 11.80 -10.53
C SER A 243 4.68 12.21 -10.52
N PRO A 244 4.20 12.93 -11.53
CA PRO A 244 2.83 13.44 -11.54
C PRO A 244 1.80 12.32 -11.59
N PHE A 245 2.10 11.21 -12.25
CA PHE A 245 1.21 10.05 -12.38
C PHE A 245 1.99 8.75 -12.18
N LEU A 246 1.36 7.79 -11.51
CA LEU A 246 1.85 6.42 -11.39
C LEU A 246 0.82 5.46 -11.98
N GLY A 247 1.27 4.56 -12.84
CA GLY A 247 0.46 3.48 -13.43
C GLY A 247 0.34 2.25 -12.53
N GLY A 248 0.04 2.47 -11.23
CA GLY A 248 0.04 1.48 -10.17
C GLY A 248 1.39 1.39 -9.46
N GLY A 249 1.36 0.94 -8.20
CA GLY A 249 2.58 0.73 -7.40
C GLY A 249 2.42 -0.44 -6.44
N PHE A 250 1.34 -0.42 -5.64
CA PHE A 250 0.94 -1.48 -4.70
C PHE A 250 1.99 -1.82 -3.63
N GLY A 251 2.96 -0.91 -3.42
CA GLY A 251 4.10 -1.07 -2.54
C GLY A 251 5.45 -1.17 -3.24
N SER A 252 5.53 -1.69 -4.49
CA SER A 252 6.80 -1.89 -5.19
C SER A 252 7.53 -0.57 -5.54
N LYS A 253 6.80 0.54 -5.60
CA LYS A 253 7.34 1.89 -5.88
C LYS A 253 7.43 2.76 -4.62
N GLY A 254 7.23 2.16 -3.43
CA GLY A 254 7.35 2.83 -2.13
C GLY A 254 8.77 3.27 -1.82
N LEU A 255 9.72 2.44 -2.18
CA LEU A 255 11.14 2.69 -2.04
C LEU A 255 11.82 2.76 -3.41
N LEU A 256 12.95 3.46 -3.47
CA LEU A 256 13.77 3.51 -4.67
C LEU A 256 14.40 2.14 -4.92
N SER A 257 14.18 1.56 -6.10
CA SER A 257 14.71 0.24 -6.48
C SER A 257 16.12 0.33 -7.08
N GLY A 258 16.89 -0.76 -7.01
CA GLY A 258 18.22 -0.85 -7.64
C GLY A 258 18.19 -0.48 -9.13
N PRO A 259 17.28 -1.02 -9.96
CA PRO A 259 17.13 -0.61 -11.36
C PRO A 259 16.98 0.89 -11.60
N GLN A 260 16.21 1.59 -10.78
CA GLN A 260 16.06 3.06 -10.92
C GLN A 260 17.38 3.77 -10.63
N VAL A 261 18.10 3.37 -9.57
CA VAL A 261 19.42 3.96 -9.26
C VAL A 261 20.45 3.63 -10.34
N LEU A 262 20.41 2.43 -10.94
CA LEU A 262 21.27 2.06 -12.08
C LEU A 262 21.02 2.98 -13.28
N GLY A 263 19.81 3.45 -13.53
CA GLY A 263 19.52 4.46 -14.55
C GLY A 263 20.16 5.82 -14.22
N VAL A 264 20.20 6.23 -12.95
CA VAL A 264 20.92 7.47 -12.51
C VAL A 264 22.42 7.31 -12.69
N ILE A 265 22.98 6.15 -12.33
CA ILE A 265 24.40 5.81 -12.53
C ILE A 265 24.75 5.82 -14.02
N ALA A 266 23.89 5.26 -14.86
CA ALA A 266 24.06 5.24 -16.31
C ALA A 266 24.13 6.67 -16.89
N ALA A 267 23.20 7.54 -16.50
CA ALA A 267 23.21 8.95 -16.94
C ALA A 267 24.49 9.69 -16.49
N ARG A 268 24.97 9.41 -15.26
CA ARG A 268 26.22 9.97 -14.76
C ARG A 268 27.44 9.52 -15.55
N ALA A 269 27.47 8.22 -15.92
CA ALA A 269 28.60 7.62 -16.64
C ALA A 269 28.77 8.18 -18.05
N VAL A 270 27.65 8.44 -18.75
CA VAL A 270 27.70 8.91 -20.16
C VAL A 270 27.53 10.42 -20.31
N GLY A 271 27.20 11.16 -19.25
CA GLY A 271 27.04 12.63 -19.30
C GLY A 271 25.85 13.07 -20.19
N ARG A 272 24.89 12.19 -20.47
CA ARG A 272 23.70 12.44 -21.29
C ARG A 272 22.45 11.93 -20.56
N PRO A 273 21.25 12.44 -20.86
CA PRO A 273 20.02 11.86 -20.33
C PRO A 273 19.89 10.37 -20.69
N VAL A 274 19.46 9.53 -19.74
CA VAL A 274 19.29 8.08 -19.95
C VAL A 274 17.88 7.67 -19.49
N LYS A 275 17.20 6.90 -20.35
CA LYS A 275 15.95 6.21 -20.06
C LYS A 275 16.22 4.73 -19.80
N LEU A 276 15.78 4.22 -18.64
CA LEU A 276 15.75 2.81 -18.32
C LEU A 276 14.32 2.41 -17.95
N VAL A 277 13.76 1.43 -18.66
CA VAL A 277 12.44 0.85 -18.39
C VAL A 277 12.59 -0.64 -18.24
N LEU A 278 12.10 -1.21 -17.14
CA LEU A 278 12.12 -2.66 -16.96
C LEU A 278 11.12 -3.33 -17.90
N ARG A 279 11.54 -4.42 -18.52
CA ARG A 279 10.63 -5.33 -19.23
C ARG A 279 9.76 -6.08 -18.22
N ARG A 280 8.62 -6.63 -18.66
CA ARG A 280 7.68 -7.30 -17.76
C ARG A 280 8.33 -8.47 -17.01
N GLU A 281 9.11 -9.29 -17.66
CA GLU A 281 9.82 -10.39 -17.02
C GLU A 281 10.83 -9.93 -15.95
N GLN A 282 11.41 -8.74 -16.09
CA GLN A 282 12.32 -8.15 -15.10
C GLN A 282 11.57 -7.61 -13.87
N MET A 283 10.25 -7.51 -13.91
CA MET A 283 9.44 -7.18 -12.74
C MET A 283 9.31 -8.35 -11.74
N PHE A 284 9.77 -9.56 -12.13
CA PHE A 284 9.76 -10.76 -11.29
C PHE A 284 11.11 -11.05 -10.62
N GLY A 285 11.89 -10.04 -10.35
CA GLY A 285 13.21 -10.17 -9.71
C GLY A 285 13.55 -8.96 -8.82
N PRO A 286 14.15 -7.90 -9.36
CA PRO A 286 14.82 -6.85 -8.57
C PRO A 286 13.90 -5.80 -7.93
N VAL A 287 12.58 -5.94 -8.00
CA VAL A 287 11.62 -4.93 -7.51
C VAL A 287 10.75 -5.41 -6.35
N GLY A 288 11.13 -6.53 -5.74
CA GLY A 288 10.43 -7.11 -4.60
C GLY A 288 9.15 -7.86 -4.97
N HIS A 289 8.61 -8.56 -3.98
CA HIS A 289 7.40 -9.39 -4.09
C HIS A 289 6.81 -9.62 -2.69
N ARG A 290 5.53 -10.03 -2.58
CA ARG A 290 4.97 -10.57 -1.34
C ARG A 290 5.63 -11.91 -1.04
N ALA A 291 6.18 -12.07 0.15
CA ALA A 291 6.79 -13.32 0.57
C ALA A 291 5.73 -14.44 0.68
N PRO A 292 6.07 -15.68 0.32
CA PRO A 292 5.23 -16.82 0.65
C PRO A 292 5.22 -17.04 2.16
N THR A 293 4.10 -17.56 2.67
CA THR A 293 3.96 -17.87 4.10
C THR A 293 3.47 -19.28 4.34
N ARG A 294 3.93 -19.87 5.45
CA ARG A 294 3.32 -21.06 6.09
C ARG A 294 2.84 -20.62 7.47
N GLN A 295 1.52 -20.68 7.69
CA GLN A 295 0.88 -20.16 8.88
C GLN A 295 0.21 -21.31 9.63
N THR A 296 0.60 -21.53 10.87
CA THR A 296 -0.02 -22.54 11.73
C THR A 296 -0.85 -21.85 12.81
N LEU A 297 -2.13 -22.21 12.86
CA LEU A 297 -3.06 -21.73 13.87
C LEU A 297 -3.46 -22.86 14.82
N HIS A 298 -3.35 -22.59 16.13
CA HIS A 298 -3.88 -23.42 17.19
C HIS A 298 -5.00 -22.64 17.87
N LEU A 299 -6.23 -23.14 17.78
CA LEU A 299 -7.41 -22.54 18.38
C LEU A 299 -7.97 -23.45 19.44
N GLY A 300 -8.46 -22.87 20.53
CA GLY A 300 -9.19 -23.56 21.60
C GLY A 300 -10.49 -22.82 21.92
N THR A 301 -11.60 -23.57 22.14
CA THR A 301 -12.86 -23.01 22.63
C THR A 301 -13.32 -23.71 23.89
N ASP A 302 -14.16 -23.02 24.69
CA ASP A 302 -14.98 -23.64 25.74
C ASP A 302 -16.15 -24.46 25.16
N GLY A 303 -17.06 -24.93 26.05
CA GLY A 303 -18.23 -25.73 25.66
C GLY A 303 -19.22 -24.97 24.78
N ASP A 304 -19.28 -23.65 24.92
CA ASP A 304 -20.24 -22.78 24.26
C ASP A 304 -19.68 -22.12 22.99
N GLY A 305 -18.42 -22.40 22.64
CA GLY A 305 -17.77 -21.87 21.44
C GLY A 305 -17.12 -20.49 21.65
N ALA A 306 -16.89 -20.02 22.88
CA ALA A 306 -16.06 -18.88 23.14
C ALA A 306 -14.57 -19.27 23.03
N LEU A 307 -13.76 -18.46 22.31
CA LEU A 307 -12.34 -18.68 22.15
C LEU A 307 -11.61 -18.49 23.51
N VAL A 308 -10.90 -19.50 23.95
CA VAL A 308 -10.04 -19.47 25.14
C VAL A 308 -8.58 -19.38 24.75
N ALA A 309 -8.19 -19.89 23.59
CA ALA A 309 -6.83 -19.84 23.08
C ALA A 309 -6.81 -19.52 21.59
N LEU A 310 -5.88 -18.64 21.20
CA LEU A 310 -5.53 -18.34 19.81
C LEU A 310 -4.02 -18.19 19.71
N ASP A 311 -3.34 -19.13 19.02
CA ASP A 311 -1.92 -19.07 18.70
C ASP A 311 -1.75 -19.07 17.19
N HIS A 312 -1.09 -18.04 16.64
CA HIS A 312 -0.86 -17.89 15.21
C HIS A 312 0.63 -17.72 14.91
N ARG A 313 1.23 -18.73 14.32
CA ARG A 313 2.65 -18.77 13.97
C ARG A 313 2.84 -18.66 12.48
N THR A 314 3.68 -17.72 12.05
CA THR A 314 4.03 -17.50 10.65
C THR A 314 5.48 -17.84 10.38
N LYS A 315 5.73 -18.65 9.36
CA LYS A 315 7.04 -18.87 8.75
C LYS A 315 7.04 -18.26 7.35
N THR A 316 8.06 -17.43 7.01
CA THR A 316 8.12 -16.69 5.76
C THR A 316 9.53 -16.68 5.16
N LEU A 317 9.66 -16.46 3.84
CA LEU A 317 10.97 -16.31 3.21
C LEU A 317 11.51 -14.88 3.37
N SER A 318 12.82 -14.79 3.56
CA SER A 318 13.61 -13.57 3.42
C SER A 318 14.83 -13.83 2.53
N SER A 319 15.49 -12.77 2.03
CA SER A 319 16.70 -12.95 1.24
C SER A 319 17.91 -13.34 2.11
N THR A 320 18.98 -13.82 1.47
CA THR A 320 20.26 -14.10 2.15
C THR A 320 21.07 -12.84 2.46
N TYR A 321 20.64 -11.67 1.97
CA TYR A 321 21.42 -10.43 2.06
C TYR A 321 20.66 -9.26 2.70
N ASP A 322 19.35 -9.41 2.94
CA ASP A 322 18.53 -8.40 3.60
C ASP A 322 17.39 -9.04 4.42
N ASP A 323 16.83 -8.28 5.35
CA ASP A 323 15.81 -8.76 6.27
C ASP A 323 14.44 -8.19 5.91
N PHE A 324 13.48 -9.08 5.67
CA PHE A 324 12.07 -8.77 5.54
C PHE A 324 11.23 -9.96 6.04
N PHE A 325 10.27 -9.68 6.92
CA PHE A 325 9.26 -10.66 7.33
C PHE A 325 7.88 -10.16 6.94
N GLU A 326 7.10 -11.04 6.32
CA GLU A 326 5.67 -10.80 6.09
C GLU A 326 4.95 -10.93 7.45
N PRO A 327 4.31 -9.86 7.99
CA PRO A 327 3.76 -9.86 9.34
C PRO A 327 2.37 -10.54 9.40
N ALA A 328 2.26 -11.79 8.90
CA ALA A 328 0.95 -12.42 8.63
C ALA A 328 0.16 -12.82 9.89
N SER A 329 0.79 -12.88 11.07
CA SER A 329 0.06 -13.17 12.32
C SER A 329 -0.59 -11.94 12.96
N THR A 330 -0.34 -10.71 12.44
CA THR A 330 -0.85 -9.47 13.06
C THR A 330 -2.37 -9.36 13.13
N PRO A 331 -3.19 -9.83 12.16
CA PRO A 331 -4.66 -9.78 12.28
C PRO A 331 -5.20 -10.52 13.50
N SER A 332 -4.50 -11.56 13.97
CA SER A 332 -4.87 -12.33 15.16
C SER A 332 -4.71 -11.54 16.47
N GLN A 333 -3.94 -10.45 16.45
CA GLN A 333 -3.76 -9.57 17.61
C GLN A 333 -4.96 -8.63 17.82
N THR A 334 -5.85 -8.49 16.80
CA THR A 334 -6.85 -7.40 16.76
C THR A 334 -8.29 -7.87 16.66
N LEU A 335 -8.56 -8.97 15.91
CA LEU A 335 -9.92 -9.25 15.44
C LEU A 335 -10.82 -9.94 16.46
N TYR A 336 -10.32 -10.97 17.15
CA TYR A 336 -11.13 -11.86 17.98
C TYR A 336 -10.75 -11.84 19.45
N ALA A 337 -11.74 -11.77 20.31
CA ALA A 337 -11.56 -11.92 21.75
C ALA A 337 -11.17 -13.38 22.06
N SER A 338 -10.16 -13.56 22.91
CA SER A 338 -9.74 -14.85 23.45
C SER A 338 -9.14 -14.64 24.85
N THR A 339 -9.23 -15.65 25.72
CA THR A 339 -8.59 -15.60 27.04
C THR A 339 -7.07 -15.46 26.92
N ALA A 340 -6.47 -16.22 26.03
CA ALA A 340 -5.04 -16.14 25.72
C ALA A 340 -4.81 -16.02 24.21
N VAL A 341 -3.86 -15.16 23.84
CA VAL A 341 -3.46 -14.92 22.44
C VAL A 341 -1.94 -14.95 22.36
N ALA A 342 -1.39 -15.62 21.34
CA ALA A 342 0.03 -15.57 21.00
C ALA A 342 0.22 -15.45 19.50
N THR A 343 1.22 -14.68 19.07
CA THR A 343 1.63 -14.57 17.67
C THR A 343 3.14 -14.63 17.56
N SER A 344 3.65 -15.23 16.49
CA SER A 344 5.08 -15.26 16.22
C SER A 344 5.41 -15.30 14.74
N HIS A 345 6.59 -14.77 14.38
CA HIS A 345 7.11 -14.74 13.02
C HIS A 345 8.53 -15.28 12.98
N GLU A 346 8.77 -16.22 12.07
CA GLU A 346 10.06 -16.85 11.78
C GLU A 346 10.40 -16.64 10.30
N GLY A 347 11.63 -16.22 10.00
CA GLY A 347 12.14 -16.07 8.64
C GLY A 347 13.02 -17.23 8.24
N VAL A 348 13.09 -17.48 6.93
CA VAL A 348 14.02 -18.45 6.32
C VAL A 348 14.85 -17.74 5.26
N ARG A 349 16.18 -17.86 5.36
CA ARG A 349 17.13 -17.33 4.38
C ARG A 349 17.04 -18.09 3.07
N ALA A 350 16.77 -17.38 1.96
CA ALA A 350 16.69 -17.97 0.64
C ALA A 350 17.42 -17.12 -0.41
N ASP A 351 17.88 -17.77 -1.49
CA ASP A 351 18.54 -17.12 -2.62
C ASP A 351 17.47 -16.54 -3.58
N ILE A 352 16.75 -15.55 -3.09
CA ILE A 352 15.67 -14.81 -3.76
C ILE A 352 15.91 -13.30 -3.64
N GLY A 353 15.30 -12.52 -4.52
CA GLY A 353 15.21 -11.06 -4.31
C GLY A 353 14.52 -10.77 -2.98
N THR A 354 14.95 -9.72 -2.27
CA THR A 354 14.32 -9.37 -0.99
C THR A 354 12.82 -9.12 -1.18
N PRO A 355 11.96 -9.79 -0.40
CA PRO A 355 10.54 -9.48 -0.41
C PRO A 355 10.26 -8.03 0.00
N LEU A 356 9.11 -7.51 -0.37
CA LEU A 356 8.75 -6.12 -0.14
C LEU A 356 7.26 -6.01 0.21
N PHE A 357 6.90 -4.93 0.88
CA PHE A 357 5.50 -4.59 1.17
C PHE A 357 4.65 -4.65 -0.10
N MET A 358 3.54 -5.37 -0.02
CA MET A 358 2.55 -5.44 -1.08
C MET A 358 1.16 -5.28 -0.48
N ARG A 359 0.30 -4.48 -1.07
CA ARG A 359 -1.06 -4.12 -0.64
C ARG A 359 -1.60 -4.97 0.53
N ALA A 360 -1.76 -4.40 1.73
CA ALA A 360 -2.06 -5.04 3.01
C ALA A 360 -1.00 -6.08 3.44
N PRO A 361 0.29 -5.64 3.65
CA PRO A 361 1.33 -6.55 4.11
C PRO A 361 0.98 -7.10 5.50
N GLY A 362 1.00 -8.41 5.63
CA GLY A 362 0.55 -9.12 6.84
C GLY A 362 -0.94 -9.37 6.86
N GLU A 363 -1.78 -8.34 6.73
CA GLU A 363 -3.24 -8.48 6.84
C GLU A 363 -3.83 -9.31 5.68
N ALA A 364 -3.32 -9.17 4.46
CA ALA A 364 -3.84 -9.94 3.34
C ALA A 364 -3.55 -11.45 3.47
N PRO A 365 -2.28 -11.91 3.63
CA PRO A 365 -2.00 -13.33 3.82
C PRO A 365 -2.47 -13.84 5.20
N GLY A 366 -2.44 -13.00 6.23
CA GLY A 366 -2.88 -13.38 7.58
C GLY A 366 -4.38 -13.60 7.67
N SER A 367 -5.18 -12.73 7.03
CA SER A 367 -6.62 -12.87 7.07
C SER A 367 -7.12 -14.12 6.34
N ILE A 368 -6.45 -14.58 5.27
CA ILE A 368 -6.89 -15.80 4.60
C ILE A 368 -6.74 -17.04 5.49
N ALA A 369 -5.64 -17.13 6.24
CA ALA A 369 -5.41 -18.22 7.18
C ALA A 369 -6.32 -18.11 8.41
N LEU A 370 -6.37 -16.93 9.04
CA LEU A 370 -7.19 -16.70 10.24
C LEU A 370 -8.67 -16.93 9.98
N GLU A 371 -9.22 -16.34 8.91
CA GLU A 371 -10.64 -16.44 8.59
C GLU A 371 -11.06 -17.85 8.16
N SER A 372 -10.14 -18.62 7.55
CA SER A 372 -10.36 -20.04 7.28
C SER A 372 -10.38 -20.87 8.57
N ALA A 373 -9.42 -20.63 9.48
CA ALA A 373 -9.37 -21.34 10.76
C ALA A 373 -10.57 -21.02 11.67
N ILE A 374 -11.00 -19.76 11.71
CA ILE A 374 -12.20 -19.32 12.45
C ILE A 374 -13.46 -19.98 11.90
N ASP A 375 -13.58 -20.13 10.58
CA ASP A 375 -14.69 -20.84 9.95
C ASP A 375 -14.66 -22.35 10.26
N GLU A 376 -13.49 -22.98 10.24
CA GLU A 376 -13.32 -24.38 10.62
C GLU A 376 -13.67 -24.62 12.10
N MET A 377 -13.29 -23.69 12.99
CA MET A 377 -13.64 -23.78 14.41
C MET A 377 -15.16 -23.57 14.63
N ALA A 378 -15.77 -22.64 13.91
CA ALA A 378 -17.23 -22.43 13.95
C ALA A 378 -17.97 -23.72 13.60
N GLN A 379 -17.52 -24.42 12.57
CA GLN A 379 -18.05 -25.73 12.20
C GLN A 379 -17.84 -26.80 13.28
N ALA A 380 -16.62 -26.89 13.83
CA ALA A 380 -16.32 -27.84 14.92
C ALA A 380 -17.23 -27.58 16.13
N CYS A 381 -17.69 -26.33 16.33
CA CYS A 381 -18.66 -25.95 17.35
C CYS A 381 -20.12 -26.14 16.93
N GLY A 382 -20.42 -26.49 15.66
CA GLY A 382 -21.78 -26.59 15.14
C GLY A 382 -22.48 -25.25 15.04
N MET A 383 -21.71 -24.14 14.90
CA MET A 383 -22.22 -22.77 14.88
C MET A 383 -22.19 -22.17 13.47
N ASP A 384 -23.16 -21.29 13.20
CA ASP A 384 -23.10 -20.44 12.02
C ASP A 384 -21.82 -19.58 12.08
N PRO A 385 -21.06 -19.43 10.96
CA PRO A 385 -19.80 -18.68 10.95
C PRO A 385 -19.91 -17.22 11.34
N LEU A 386 -21.02 -16.54 11.03
CA LEU A 386 -21.27 -15.17 11.46
C LEU A 386 -21.60 -15.12 12.97
N ALA A 387 -22.42 -16.04 13.45
CA ALA A 387 -22.74 -16.13 14.88
C ALA A 387 -21.49 -16.41 15.72
N PHE A 388 -20.57 -17.27 15.24
CA PHE A 388 -19.29 -17.53 15.90
C PHE A 388 -18.42 -16.27 15.97
N ARG A 389 -18.33 -15.47 14.90
CA ARG A 389 -17.59 -14.20 14.87
C ARG A 389 -18.17 -13.16 15.82
N LEU A 390 -19.50 -13.06 15.86
CA LEU A 390 -20.20 -12.16 16.80
C LEU A 390 -20.02 -12.58 18.27
N LYS A 391 -19.98 -13.88 18.55
CA LYS A 391 -19.73 -14.40 19.90
C LYS A 391 -18.31 -14.07 20.38
N ASN A 392 -17.33 -14.13 19.48
CA ASN A 392 -15.92 -13.90 19.77
C ASN A 392 -15.47 -12.48 19.35
N TYR A 393 -16.40 -11.54 19.33
CA TYR A 393 -16.12 -10.15 18.99
C TYR A 393 -15.24 -9.49 20.05
N ALA A 394 -14.12 -8.89 19.64
CA ALA A 394 -13.22 -8.17 20.55
C ALA A 394 -13.72 -6.73 20.77
N GLU A 395 -14.11 -6.40 22.00
CA GLU A 395 -14.51 -5.03 22.39
C GLU A 395 -13.27 -4.13 22.62
N VAL A 396 -12.16 -4.73 23.00
CA VAL A 396 -10.84 -4.10 23.15
C VAL A 396 -9.81 -4.86 22.34
N GLU A 397 -8.72 -4.23 21.99
CA GLU A 397 -7.65 -4.88 21.25
C GLU A 397 -7.02 -5.98 22.10
N PRO A 398 -7.00 -7.23 21.62
CA PRO A 398 -6.68 -8.40 22.44
C PRO A 398 -5.30 -8.41 23.08
N ILE A 399 -4.27 -7.90 22.44
CA ILE A 399 -2.89 -7.91 22.97
C ILE A 399 -2.67 -6.75 23.94
N SER A 400 -2.95 -5.51 23.55
CA SER A 400 -2.67 -4.34 24.38
C SER A 400 -3.75 -4.06 25.44
N GLY A 401 -4.97 -4.57 25.24
CA GLY A 401 -6.14 -4.24 26.06
C GLY A 401 -6.70 -2.84 25.86
N LYS A 402 -6.20 -2.08 24.89
CA LYS A 402 -6.66 -0.73 24.60
C LYS A 402 -8.06 -0.76 23.96
N PRO A 403 -8.94 0.21 24.28
CA PRO A 403 -10.16 0.40 23.54
C PRO A 403 -9.86 0.77 22.09
N PHE A 404 -10.73 0.38 21.16
CA PHE A 404 -10.65 0.89 19.79
C PHE A 404 -11.07 2.37 19.74
N SER A 405 -10.42 3.16 18.88
CA SER A 405 -10.83 4.55 18.63
C SER A 405 -12.26 4.62 18.08
N SER A 406 -12.61 3.70 17.21
CA SER A 406 -13.97 3.30 16.81
C SER A 406 -13.96 1.88 16.24
N LYS A 407 -15.07 1.17 16.29
CA LYS A 407 -15.21 -0.19 15.74
C LYS A 407 -16.65 -0.50 15.34
N SER A 408 -17.07 -0.02 14.17
CA SER A 408 -18.41 -0.30 13.63
C SER A 408 -18.51 -1.68 12.94
N LEU A 409 -17.69 -2.67 13.36
CA LEU A 409 -17.65 -3.99 12.73
C LEU A 409 -18.95 -4.78 12.90
N ARG A 410 -19.69 -4.63 14.03
CA ARG A 410 -21.01 -5.25 14.21
C ARG A 410 -21.99 -4.77 13.14
N GLU A 411 -21.92 -3.49 12.79
CA GLU A 411 -22.75 -2.89 11.76
C GLU A 411 -22.32 -3.34 10.36
N CYS A 412 -21.01 -3.53 10.12
CA CYS A 412 -20.52 -4.16 8.89
C CYS A 412 -21.07 -5.58 8.70
N TYR A 413 -21.08 -6.39 9.77
CA TYR A 413 -21.68 -7.72 9.74
C TYR A 413 -23.19 -7.65 9.45
N ARG A 414 -23.91 -6.76 10.12
CA ARG A 414 -25.37 -6.63 9.98
C ARG A 414 -25.76 -6.20 8.56
N GLN A 415 -25.21 -5.10 8.07
CA GLN A 415 -25.56 -4.57 6.74
C GLN A 415 -25.07 -5.51 5.62
N GLY A 416 -23.85 -6.06 5.75
CA GLY A 416 -23.34 -7.03 4.79
C GLY A 416 -24.18 -8.30 4.72
N ALA A 417 -24.52 -8.88 5.86
CA ALA A 417 -25.33 -10.10 5.94
C ALA A 417 -26.75 -9.88 5.40
N GLU A 418 -27.40 -8.77 5.75
CA GLU A 418 -28.72 -8.40 5.25
C GLU A 418 -28.71 -8.23 3.73
N ARG A 419 -27.76 -7.46 3.19
CA ARG A 419 -27.63 -7.23 1.75
C ARG A 419 -27.29 -8.49 0.97
N PHE A 420 -26.49 -9.39 1.56
CA PHE A 420 -26.11 -10.66 0.97
C PHE A 420 -27.24 -11.71 1.05
N GLY A 421 -28.12 -11.62 2.06
CA GLY A 421 -29.17 -12.59 2.34
C GLY A 421 -28.67 -13.79 3.17
N TRP A 422 -27.68 -13.57 4.05
CA TRP A 422 -26.97 -14.59 4.82
C TRP A 422 -27.89 -15.52 5.64
N GLN A 423 -29.06 -15.04 6.09
CA GLN A 423 -30.06 -15.82 6.83
C GLN A 423 -30.57 -17.05 6.07
N HIS A 424 -30.37 -17.12 4.76
CA HIS A 424 -30.77 -18.25 3.92
C HIS A 424 -29.66 -19.29 3.73
N ARG A 425 -28.46 -19.07 4.33
CA ARG A 425 -27.35 -20.00 4.23
C ARG A 425 -27.57 -21.24 5.08
N PRO A 426 -27.63 -22.45 4.50
CA PRO A 426 -27.65 -23.68 5.28
C PRO A 426 -26.33 -23.87 6.03
N LEU A 427 -26.36 -24.51 7.19
CA LEU A 427 -25.15 -24.73 7.99
C LEU A 427 -24.21 -25.76 7.35
N ALA A 428 -24.78 -26.87 6.84
CA ALA A 428 -24.01 -27.96 6.25
C ALA A 428 -23.57 -27.63 4.81
N PRO A 429 -22.38 -28.08 4.39
CA PRO A 429 -21.91 -27.88 3.02
C PRO A 429 -22.69 -28.70 2.00
N ARG A 430 -22.58 -28.38 0.71
CA ARG A 430 -23.13 -29.08 -0.46
C ARG A 430 -24.66 -29.06 -0.56
N GLN A 431 -25.36 -28.26 0.22
CA GLN A 431 -26.81 -28.19 0.22
C GLN A 431 -27.41 -27.23 -0.80
N MET A 432 -26.60 -26.34 -1.36
CA MET A 432 -27.04 -25.33 -2.33
C MET A 432 -26.58 -25.72 -3.74
N ARG A 433 -27.54 -25.69 -4.68
CA ARG A 433 -27.28 -25.87 -6.11
C ARG A 433 -28.06 -24.85 -6.92
N ASP A 434 -27.53 -24.47 -8.06
CA ASP A 434 -28.31 -23.75 -9.05
C ASP A 434 -29.18 -24.71 -9.90
N ARG A 435 -29.97 -24.12 -10.81
CA ARG A 435 -30.85 -24.89 -11.72
C ARG A 435 -30.12 -25.80 -12.70
N ASP A 436 -28.83 -25.52 -12.95
CA ASP A 436 -27.95 -26.25 -13.88
C ASP A 436 -27.16 -27.36 -13.15
N GLY A 437 -27.35 -27.49 -11.81
CA GLY A 437 -26.73 -28.52 -10.99
C GLY A 437 -25.37 -28.14 -10.38
N PHE A 438 -24.86 -26.96 -10.66
CA PHE A 438 -23.61 -26.47 -10.05
C PHE A 438 -23.76 -26.28 -8.55
N LEU A 439 -22.71 -26.56 -7.80
CA LEU A 439 -22.66 -26.32 -6.37
C LEU A 439 -22.53 -24.82 -6.09
N ILE A 440 -23.33 -24.32 -5.15
CA ILE A 440 -23.26 -22.94 -4.66
C ILE A 440 -22.72 -22.95 -3.24
N GLY A 441 -21.75 -22.07 -2.97
CA GLY A 441 -21.21 -21.88 -1.63
C GLY A 441 -21.21 -20.43 -1.20
N TRP A 442 -21.51 -20.19 0.08
CA TRP A 442 -21.48 -18.89 0.71
C TRP A 442 -20.47 -18.87 1.85
N GLY A 443 -19.58 -17.88 1.85
CA GLY A 443 -18.56 -17.71 2.87
C GLY A 443 -18.48 -16.27 3.35
N ILE A 444 -17.93 -16.11 4.55
CA ILE A 444 -17.68 -14.81 5.19
C ILE A 444 -16.23 -14.71 5.61
N GLY A 445 -15.67 -13.48 5.56
CA GLY A 445 -14.37 -13.13 6.12
C GLY A 445 -14.42 -11.74 6.73
N THR A 446 -13.75 -11.57 7.87
CA THR A 446 -13.58 -10.30 8.54
C THR A 446 -12.38 -9.56 7.99
N ALA A 447 -12.53 -8.27 7.78
CA ALA A 447 -11.48 -7.39 7.29
C ALA A 447 -11.04 -6.42 8.40
N THR A 448 -9.72 -6.18 8.49
CA THR A 448 -9.15 -5.11 9.31
C THR A 448 -7.91 -4.54 8.62
N PHE A 449 -7.62 -3.27 8.89
CA PHE A 449 -6.37 -2.64 8.52
C PHE A 449 -6.03 -1.52 9.51
N PRO A 450 -4.77 -1.41 10.00
CA PRO A 450 -4.40 -0.35 10.94
C PRO A 450 -4.52 1.03 10.31
N ALA A 451 -4.96 2.02 11.10
CA ALA A 451 -5.04 3.42 10.68
C ALA A 451 -3.71 4.12 10.98
N HIS A 452 -2.80 4.09 10.01
CA HIS A 452 -1.52 4.78 10.11
C HIS A 452 -1.61 6.25 9.77
N MET A 453 -0.71 7.06 10.35
CA MET A 453 -0.47 8.45 9.99
C MET A 453 1.03 8.73 10.07
N PHE A 454 1.60 9.25 8.98
CA PHE A 454 3.02 9.58 8.87
C PHE A 454 3.24 11.10 8.94
N ALA A 455 4.50 11.54 8.92
CA ALA A 455 4.82 12.94 8.82
C ALA A 455 4.55 13.47 7.41
N ALA A 456 3.94 14.65 7.32
CA ALA A 456 3.82 15.43 6.10
C ALA A 456 3.80 16.92 6.40
N GLN A 457 4.04 17.73 5.37
CA GLN A 457 3.98 19.18 5.40
C GLN A 457 3.21 19.70 4.19
N ALA A 458 2.47 20.79 4.37
CA ALA A 458 1.76 21.46 3.28
C ALA A 458 1.88 22.99 3.41
N LYS A 459 1.72 23.68 2.27
CA LYS A 459 1.70 25.13 2.19
C LYS A 459 0.44 25.59 1.48
N ALA A 460 -0.30 26.48 2.13
CA ALA A 460 -1.47 27.14 1.58
C ALA A 460 -1.16 28.61 1.26
N ILE A 461 -1.74 29.13 0.18
CA ILE A 461 -1.61 30.54 -0.23
C ILE A 461 -3.01 31.05 -0.58
N LEU A 462 -3.47 32.12 0.07
CA LEU A 462 -4.65 32.87 -0.31
C LEU A 462 -4.21 34.13 -1.04
N ARG A 463 -4.73 34.38 -2.23
CA ARG A 463 -4.39 35.50 -3.09
C ARG A 463 -5.45 36.58 -3.04
N ARG A 464 -5.03 37.82 -3.30
CA ARG A 464 -5.93 38.99 -3.33
C ARG A 464 -6.97 38.90 -4.44
N ASP A 465 -6.74 38.12 -5.52
CA ASP A 465 -7.75 37.86 -6.55
C ASP A 465 -8.86 36.90 -6.10
N GLY A 466 -8.80 36.44 -4.86
CA GLY A 466 -9.76 35.53 -4.24
C GLY A 466 -9.53 34.05 -4.61
N THR A 467 -8.42 33.72 -5.23
CA THR A 467 -8.01 32.32 -5.50
C THR A 467 -7.12 31.78 -4.36
N GLY A 468 -7.05 30.45 -4.28
CA GLY A 468 -6.16 29.75 -3.36
C GLY A 468 -5.19 28.83 -4.09
N VAL A 469 -4.01 28.63 -3.51
CA VAL A 469 -3.06 27.59 -3.93
C VAL A 469 -2.80 26.66 -2.76
N MET A 470 -2.76 25.35 -3.03
CA MET A 470 -2.28 24.35 -2.08
C MET A 470 -1.10 23.61 -2.69
N GLU A 471 0.03 23.62 -1.98
CA GLU A 471 1.30 23.01 -2.42
C GLU A 471 1.66 21.86 -1.48
N ILE A 472 1.82 20.63 -2.06
CA ILE A 472 2.24 19.42 -1.36
C ILE A 472 2.78 18.39 -2.36
N GLY A 473 3.89 17.73 -2.07
CA GLY A 473 4.50 16.69 -2.93
C GLY A 473 3.79 15.34 -2.85
N ALA A 474 2.45 15.31 -2.97
CA ALA A 474 1.65 14.10 -2.89
C ALA A 474 1.76 13.22 -4.14
N HIS A 475 1.29 11.97 -4.03
CA HIS A 475 1.39 10.94 -5.05
C HIS A 475 0.00 10.40 -5.42
N ASP A 476 -0.24 10.18 -6.72
CA ASP A 476 -1.46 9.49 -7.19
C ASP A 476 -1.09 8.27 -8.03
N MET A 477 -1.18 7.08 -7.39
CA MET A 477 -0.98 5.78 -8.04
C MET A 477 -2.28 5.15 -8.56
N GLY A 478 -3.35 5.95 -8.69
CA GLY A 478 -4.66 5.51 -9.13
C GLY A 478 -5.75 5.57 -8.05
N GLN A 479 -5.40 5.89 -6.80
CA GLN A 479 -6.37 6.02 -5.69
C GLN A 479 -7.20 7.31 -5.75
N GLY A 480 -6.81 8.32 -6.55
CA GLY A 480 -7.54 9.57 -6.69
C GLY A 480 -7.14 10.62 -5.67
N ALA A 481 -5.90 10.58 -5.15
CA ALA A 481 -5.38 11.53 -4.17
C ALA A 481 -5.50 12.98 -4.63
N TRP A 482 -5.26 13.29 -5.90
CA TRP A 482 -5.37 14.63 -6.46
C TRP A 482 -6.77 15.24 -6.33
N THR A 483 -7.80 14.40 -6.35
CA THR A 483 -9.19 14.85 -6.15
C THR A 483 -9.54 14.93 -4.68
N ALA A 484 -9.28 13.89 -3.90
CA ALA A 484 -9.61 13.85 -2.48
C ALA A 484 -8.86 14.93 -1.68
N LEU A 485 -7.55 15.11 -1.93
CA LEU A 485 -6.75 16.14 -1.27
C LEU A 485 -7.16 17.56 -1.69
N ALA A 486 -7.56 17.76 -2.96
CA ALA A 486 -8.11 19.04 -3.38
C ALA A 486 -9.46 19.36 -2.70
N GLN A 487 -10.32 18.35 -2.44
CA GLN A 487 -11.54 18.52 -1.65
C GLN A 487 -11.22 18.98 -0.21
N ILE A 488 -10.22 18.36 0.44
CA ILE A 488 -9.76 18.76 1.77
C ILE A 488 -9.17 20.18 1.75
N ALA A 489 -8.39 20.53 0.69
CA ALA A 489 -7.78 21.85 0.57
C ALA A 489 -8.82 22.96 0.35
N ALA A 490 -9.81 22.72 -0.49
CA ALA A 490 -10.92 23.66 -0.72
C ALA A 490 -11.71 23.91 0.57
N ASP A 491 -12.00 22.83 1.30
CA ASP A 491 -12.67 22.89 2.60
C ASP A 491 -11.84 23.64 3.64
N GLY A 492 -10.54 23.31 3.77
CA GLY A 492 -9.62 23.96 4.72
C GLY A 492 -9.37 25.44 4.44
N LEU A 493 -9.50 25.88 3.20
CA LEU A 493 -9.38 27.27 2.77
C LEU A 493 -10.75 28.01 2.70
N GLY A 494 -11.86 27.30 2.92
CA GLY A 494 -13.20 27.87 2.75
C GLY A 494 -13.46 28.39 1.33
N LEU A 495 -12.89 27.75 0.31
CA LEU A 495 -13.01 28.09 -1.11
C LEU A 495 -13.84 27.07 -1.86
N ASP A 496 -14.43 27.48 -2.99
CA ASP A 496 -14.95 26.55 -3.96
C ASP A 496 -13.79 25.90 -4.74
N LEU A 497 -14.00 24.65 -5.19
CA LEU A 497 -12.94 23.82 -5.76
C LEU A 497 -12.38 24.38 -7.10
N ASP A 498 -13.17 25.14 -7.84
CA ASP A 498 -12.78 25.82 -9.10
C ASP A 498 -11.87 27.04 -8.86
N ARG A 499 -11.84 27.56 -7.63
CA ARG A 499 -10.96 28.67 -7.20
C ARG A 499 -9.65 28.17 -6.60
N LEU A 500 -9.42 26.85 -6.58
CA LEU A 500 -8.25 26.21 -5.99
C LEU A 500 -7.28 25.71 -7.05
N ASP A 501 -6.04 26.22 -7.05
CA ASP A 501 -4.88 25.67 -7.75
C ASP A 501 -4.19 24.63 -6.82
N PHE A 502 -4.39 23.34 -7.07
CA PHE A 502 -3.79 22.24 -6.32
C PHE A 502 -2.53 21.75 -7.03
N ARG A 503 -1.35 21.95 -6.42
CA ARG A 503 -0.04 21.62 -6.97
C ARG A 503 0.57 20.43 -6.26
N SER A 504 1.02 19.43 -7.04
CA SER A 504 1.58 18.20 -6.52
C SER A 504 2.45 17.46 -7.55
N GLY A 505 3.03 16.30 -7.14
CA GLY A 505 3.73 15.38 -8.04
C GLY A 505 5.20 15.72 -8.30
N THR A 506 5.83 16.56 -7.47
CA THR A 506 7.26 16.84 -7.54
C THR A 506 7.88 16.93 -6.14
N SER A 507 9.15 16.56 -6.04
CA SER A 507 9.95 16.66 -4.81
C SER A 507 10.38 18.09 -4.44
N ASP A 508 10.01 19.08 -5.24
CA ASP A 508 10.30 20.50 -4.97
C ASP A 508 9.22 21.16 -4.11
N LEU A 509 8.13 20.45 -3.87
CA LEU A 509 7.03 20.85 -2.99
C LEU A 509 7.20 20.27 -1.57
N PRO A 510 6.48 20.79 -0.57
CA PRO A 510 6.53 20.24 0.79
C PRO A 510 6.24 18.74 0.81
N ASP A 511 6.95 17.99 1.66
CA ASP A 511 6.84 16.54 1.77
C ASP A 511 5.44 16.08 2.18
N ALA A 512 4.86 15.15 1.43
CA ALA A 512 3.56 14.56 1.70
C ALA A 512 3.60 13.21 2.46
N GLY A 513 4.79 12.77 2.87
CA GLY A 513 5.01 11.43 3.36
C GLY A 513 4.90 10.37 2.25
N ILE A 514 4.87 9.10 2.64
CA ILE A 514 4.74 7.97 1.69
C ILE A 514 3.27 7.70 1.36
N ALA A 515 2.99 7.36 0.09
CA ALA A 515 1.70 6.78 -0.30
C ALA A 515 1.72 5.26 -0.11
N GLY A 516 1.60 4.82 1.13
CA GLY A 516 1.62 3.43 1.58
C GLY A 516 0.89 3.29 2.91
N GLY A 517 0.64 2.05 3.37
CA GLY A 517 -0.04 1.77 4.64
C GLY A 517 -1.44 2.38 4.74
N SER A 518 -2.11 2.63 3.62
CA SER A 518 -3.41 3.32 3.52
C SER A 518 -3.45 4.71 4.17
N ALA A 519 -2.30 5.29 4.51
CA ALA A 519 -2.18 6.49 5.31
C ALA A 519 -2.21 7.79 4.51
N HIS A 520 -1.99 7.75 3.19
CA HIS A 520 -1.65 8.96 2.42
C HIS A 520 -2.69 10.08 2.52
N THR A 521 -3.98 9.76 2.39
CA THR A 521 -5.05 10.78 2.49
C THR A 521 -5.19 11.31 3.92
N ALA A 522 -4.99 10.47 4.94
CA ALA A 522 -4.98 10.92 6.34
C ALA A 522 -3.77 11.84 6.60
N THR A 523 -2.58 11.39 6.25
CA THR A 523 -1.32 12.10 6.44
C THR A 523 -1.29 13.45 5.71
N ALA A 524 -1.39 13.41 4.38
CA ALA A 524 -1.34 14.63 3.55
C ALA A 524 -2.56 15.52 3.78
N GLY A 525 -3.75 14.92 4.00
CA GLY A 525 -5.00 15.64 4.24
C GLY A 525 -4.98 16.46 5.52
N VAL A 526 -4.46 15.92 6.63
CA VAL A 526 -4.31 16.66 7.90
C VAL A 526 -3.31 17.81 7.73
N ALA A 527 -2.17 17.59 7.07
CA ALA A 527 -1.21 18.67 6.79
C ALA A 527 -1.83 19.80 5.95
N ILE A 528 -2.61 19.43 4.91
CA ILE A 528 -3.37 20.38 4.07
C ILE A 528 -4.41 21.14 4.88
N HIS A 529 -5.19 20.44 5.72
CA HIS A 529 -6.19 21.05 6.57
C HIS A 529 -5.55 22.08 7.50
N ASN A 530 -4.46 21.71 8.17
CA ASN A 530 -3.72 22.57 9.08
C ASN A 530 -3.09 23.78 8.38
N ALA A 531 -2.58 23.60 7.14
CA ALA A 531 -2.07 24.74 6.35
C ALA A 531 -3.17 25.72 5.95
N GLY A 532 -4.35 25.20 5.59
CA GLY A 532 -5.55 26.01 5.32
C GLY A 532 -6.00 26.77 6.57
N ALA A 533 -6.09 26.08 7.71
CA ALA A 533 -6.48 26.67 8.98
C ALA A 533 -5.52 27.81 9.41
N ASP A 534 -4.20 27.62 9.24
CA ASP A 534 -3.20 28.67 9.55
C ASP A 534 -3.36 29.89 8.63
N ALA A 535 -3.60 29.67 7.32
CA ALA A 535 -3.84 30.78 6.39
C ALA A 535 -5.12 31.56 6.74
N ILE A 536 -6.20 30.86 7.08
CA ILE A 536 -7.47 31.45 7.50
C ILE A 536 -7.33 32.17 8.84
N ALA A 537 -6.56 31.63 9.79
CA ALA A 537 -6.30 32.29 11.08
C ALA A 537 -5.62 33.66 10.89
N LYS A 538 -4.57 33.69 10.08
CA LYS A 538 -3.85 34.94 9.75
C LYS A 538 -4.74 35.94 9.01
N LEU A 539 -5.61 35.46 8.10
CA LEU A 539 -6.58 36.34 7.42
C LEU A 539 -7.64 36.89 8.39
N ALA A 540 -8.09 36.06 9.33
CA ALA A 540 -9.05 36.44 10.34
C ALA A 540 -8.45 37.48 11.31
N ASP A 541 -7.18 37.32 11.72
CA ASP A 541 -6.46 38.30 12.51
C ASP A 541 -6.43 39.68 11.85
N LEU A 542 -6.18 39.77 10.53
CA LEU A 542 -6.22 41.00 9.76
C LEU A 542 -7.61 41.67 9.81
N ALA A 543 -8.68 40.89 9.69
CA ALA A 543 -10.05 41.42 9.65
C ALA A 543 -10.58 41.77 11.03
N THR A 544 -10.30 40.95 12.06
CA THR A 544 -10.86 41.13 13.41
C THR A 544 -10.15 42.21 14.24
N ASN A 545 -8.92 42.59 13.84
CA ASN A 545 -8.16 43.68 14.47
C ASN A 545 -8.26 45.03 13.72
N ASP A 546 -8.97 45.08 12.57
CA ASP A 546 -9.15 46.31 11.80
C ASP A 546 -10.52 46.92 12.06
N GLU A 547 -10.53 48.14 12.63
CA GLU A 547 -11.74 48.88 12.99
C GLU A 547 -12.68 49.15 11.79
N SER A 548 -12.13 49.15 10.56
CA SER A 548 -12.92 49.36 9.35
C SER A 548 -13.60 48.07 8.84
N SER A 549 -13.25 46.95 9.41
CA SER A 549 -13.83 45.63 9.03
C SER A 549 -15.20 45.40 9.69
N PRO A 550 -16.19 44.82 8.98
CA PRO A 550 -17.42 44.37 9.60
C PRO A 550 -17.20 43.26 10.64
N LEU A 551 -16.00 42.67 10.68
CA LEU A 551 -15.60 41.59 11.58
C LEU A 551 -14.82 42.09 12.82
N PHE A 552 -14.59 43.41 12.95
CA PHE A 552 -13.84 44.00 14.07
C PHE A 552 -14.32 43.50 15.41
N GLY A 553 -13.39 43.09 16.27
CA GLY A 553 -13.63 42.62 17.63
C GLY A 553 -14.23 41.21 17.75
N ALA A 554 -14.46 40.49 16.65
CA ALA A 554 -15.02 39.12 16.70
C ALA A 554 -14.02 38.09 17.22
N GLY A 555 -12.71 38.33 17.03
CA GLY A 555 -11.66 37.34 17.28
C GLY A 555 -11.74 36.13 16.32
N ASN A 556 -10.68 35.33 16.25
CA ASN A 556 -10.63 34.19 15.31
C ASN A 556 -11.72 33.14 15.56
N ALA A 557 -12.06 32.85 16.82
CA ALA A 557 -13.12 31.90 17.16
C ALA A 557 -14.53 32.40 16.79
N GLY A 558 -14.70 33.71 16.61
CA GLY A 558 -15.97 34.36 16.28
C GLY A 558 -16.26 34.44 14.77
N VAL A 559 -15.35 33.96 13.90
CA VAL A 559 -15.54 34.02 12.45
C VAL A 559 -15.59 32.62 11.83
N ILE A 560 -16.14 32.53 10.61
CA ILE A 560 -16.27 31.34 9.81
C ILE A 560 -15.82 31.65 8.38
N ALA A 561 -14.99 30.78 7.80
CA ALA A 561 -14.54 30.83 6.41
C ALA A 561 -15.48 30.04 5.49
N ARG A 562 -16.04 30.66 4.43
CA ARG A 562 -16.88 29.99 3.45
C ARG A 562 -16.98 30.78 2.14
N GLY A 563 -16.85 30.10 0.97
CA GLY A 563 -17.03 30.69 -0.34
C GLY A 563 -16.10 31.88 -0.65
N GLY A 564 -14.89 31.90 -0.05
CA GLY A 564 -13.93 33.00 -0.20
C GLY A 564 -14.27 34.25 0.63
N ARG A 565 -15.04 34.07 1.70
CA ARG A 565 -15.43 35.14 2.65
C ARG A 565 -15.22 34.65 4.07
N LEU A 566 -14.92 35.60 4.97
CA LEU A 566 -15.10 35.46 6.41
C LEU A 566 -16.42 36.07 6.82
N SER A 567 -17.18 35.39 7.67
CA SER A 567 -18.45 35.86 8.23
C SER A 567 -18.41 35.70 9.74
N ARG A 568 -19.13 36.55 10.48
CA ARG A 568 -19.32 36.33 11.92
C ARG A 568 -20.15 35.08 12.16
N ARG A 569 -19.78 34.30 13.19
CA ARG A 569 -20.48 33.10 13.57
C ARG A 569 -21.90 33.32 14.07
N ASP A 570 -22.11 34.42 14.73
CA ASP A 570 -23.40 34.88 15.32
C ASP A 570 -24.26 35.68 14.36
N ASP A 571 -23.70 36.19 13.24
CA ASP A 571 -24.39 37.03 12.26
C ASP A 571 -23.75 36.92 10.87
N ASP A 572 -24.25 36.02 10.01
CA ASP A 572 -23.73 35.78 8.67
C ASP A 572 -23.83 37.03 7.74
N SER A 573 -24.68 38.05 8.09
CA SER A 573 -24.78 39.27 7.31
C SER A 573 -23.52 40.14 7.45
N ARG A 574 -22.80 40.00 8.56
CA ARG A 574 -21.50 40.63 8.79
C ARG A 574 -20.40 39.79 8.23
N SER A 575 -20.08 40.03 6.97
CA SER A 575 -19.09 39.23 6.23
C SER A 575 -18.22 40.09 5.33
N GLU A 576 -17.00 39.59 5.05
CA GLU A 576 -16.04 40.25 4.17
C GLU A 576 -15.31 39.27 3.27
N SER A 577 -15.02 39.64 2.01
CA SER A 577 -14.27 38.79 1.11
C SER A 577 -12.79 38.74 1.43
N TYR A 578 -12.11 37.63 1.12
CA TYR A 578 -10.66 37.54 1.26
C TYR A 578 -9.93 38.62 0.45
N ALA A 579 -10.47 38.98 -0.71
CA ALA A 579 -9.94 40.03 -1.58
C ALA A 579 -9.97 41.43 -0.89
N ASP A 580 -11.08 41.75 -0.23
CA ASP A 580 -11.23 43.03 0.45
C ASP A 580 -10.30 43.12 1.67
N ILE A 581 -10.22 42.04 2.48
CA ILE A 581 -9.33 41.98 3.67
C ILE A 581 -7.87 42.17 3.25
N LEU A 582 -7.39 41.39 2.26
CA LEU A 582 -6.02 41.50 1.75
C LEU A 582 -5.75 42.84 1.07
N GLY A 583 -6.77 43.38 0.36
CA GLY A 583 -6.69 44.68 -0.29
C GLY A 583 -6.49 45.80 0.72
N ARG A 584 -7.25 45.84 1.78
CA ARG A 584 -7.17 46.82 2.84
C ARG A 584 -5.86 46.73 3.63
N ALA A 585 -5.37 45.49 3.85
CA ALA A 585 -4.08 45.24 4.47
C ALA A 585 -2.87 45.55 3.55
N GLY A 586 -3.09 45.88 2.27
CA GLY A 586 -2.00 46.14 1.30
C GLY A 586 -1.23 44.90 0.88
N LEU A 587 -1.77 43.68 1.11
CA LEU A 587 -1.13 42.42 0.86
C LEU A 587 -1.56 41.83 -0.48
N ALA A 588 -0.61 41.29 -1.24
CA ALA A 588 -0.90 40.54 -2.48
C ALA A 588 -1.40 39.12 -2.19
N GLN A 589 -0.88 38.54 -1.13
CA GLN A 589 -1.22 37.17 -0.66
C GLN A 589 -0.90 36.98 0.82
N ILE A 590 -1.43 35.90 1.39
CA ILE A 590 -1.10 35.40 2.73
C ILE A 590 -0.77 33.92 2.65
N GLU A 591 0.18 33.45 3.46
CA GLU A 591 0.64 32.05 3.44
C GLU A 591 0.34 31.37 4.76
N GLY A 592 -0.17 30.12 4.69
CA GLY A 592 -0.28 29.21 5.81
C GLY A 592 0.61 27.99 5.65
N ARG A 593 1.02 27.41 6.77
CA ARG A 593 1.81 26.18 6.82
C ARG A 593 1.15 25.18 7.76
N GLY A 594 1.16 23.91 7.37
CA GLY A 594 0.60 22.83 8.17
C GLY A 594 1.48 21.60 8.14
N ALA A 595 1.39 20.82 9.19
CA ALA A 595 2.09 19.55 9.33
C ALA A 595 1.14 18.49 9.91
N SER A 596 1.49 17.24 9.74
CA SER A 596 0.82 16.09 10.33
C SER A 596 1.83 15.06 10.81
N GLY A 597 1.38 14.15 11.70
CA GLY A 597 2.16 12.99 12.16
C GLY A 597 3.44 13.34 12.93
N SER A 598 4.19 12.29 13.30
CA SER A 598 5.50 12.42 13.91
C SER A 598 6.61 12.55 12.85
N PRO A 599 7.64 13.38 13.08
CA PRO A 599 8.83 13.41 12.21
C PRO A 599 9.56 12.08 12.14
N ASN A 600 9.41 11.23 13.14
CA ASN A 600 9.92 9.86 13.12
C ASN A 600 8.81 8.90 12.64
N PRO A 601 8.89 8.37 11.41
CA PRO A 601 7.86 7.48 10.87
C PRO A 601 7.71 6.16 11.63
N MET A 602 8.67 5.83 12.51
CA MET A 602 8.64 4.66 13.40
C MET A 602 7.98 4.96 14.75
N GLU A 603 7.83 6.22 15.11
CA GLU A 603 7.13 6.63 16.32
C GLU A 603 5.66 6.88 16.00
N HIS A 604 4.83 5.88 16.22
CA HIS A 604 3.43 6.14 16.42
C HIS A 604 3.30 6.95 17.72
N PRO A 605 2.69 8.15 17.70
CA PRO A 605 2.45 8.88 18.95
C PRO A 605 1.78 7.92 19.93
N PRO A 606 2.16 7.92 21.21
CA PRO A 606 1.48 7.13 22.22
C PRO A 606 -0.02 7.42 22.15
N SER A 607 -0.80 6.41 21.80
CA SER A 607 -2.27 6.53 21.75
C SER A 607 -2.88 5.65 22.83
N ASP A 608 -3.90 6.16 23.49
CA ASP A 608 -4.73 5.40 24.43
C ASP A 608 -5.66 4.42 23.70
N TYR A 609 -5.71 4.49 22.36
CA TYR A 609 -6.61 3.74 21.51
C TYR A 609 -5.85 2.84 20.53
N ALA A 610 -6.44 1.68 20.22
CA ALA A 610 -6.10 0.88 19.04
C ALA A 610 -6.88 1.45 17.83
N MET A 611 -6.17 1.81 16.76
CA MET A 611 -6.74 2.53 15.63
C MET A 611 -6.78 1.64 14.39
N HIS A 612 -7.97 1.18 14.01
CA HIS A 612 -8.18 0.29 12.87
C HIS A 612 -9.43 0.67 12.08
N ALA A 613 -9.39 0.46 10.76
CA ALA A 613 -10.57 0.30 9.94
C ALA A 613 -11.02 -1.16 9.98
N HIS A 614 -12.32 -1.39 9.87
CA HIS A 614 -12.92 -2.73 9.96
C HIS A 614 -13.90 -2.98 8.82
N GLY A 615 -14.12 -4.25 8.48
CA GLY A 615 -15.11 -4.64 7.48
C GLY A 615 -15.49 -6.10 7.56
N ALA A 616 -16.50 -6.46 6.78
CA ALA A 616 -16.94 -7.83 6.58
C ALA A 616 -17.19 -8.07 5.10
N VAL A 617 -16.69 -9.18 4.57
CA VAL A 617 -16.86 -9.57 3.16
C VAL A 617 -17.63 -10.88 3.10
N PHE A 618 -18.67 -10.91 2.28
CA PHE A 618 -19.48 -12.06 1.98
C PHE A 618 -19.25 -12.47 0.53
N ALA A 619 -18.98 -13.74 0.30
CA ALA A 619 -18.68 -14.29 -1.00
C ALA A 619 -19.64 -15.40 -1.39
N GLU A 620 -20.10 -15.39 -2.64
CA GLU A 620 -20.78 -16.50 -3.28
C GLU A 620 -19.91 -17.05 -4.39
N ILE A 621 -19.73 -18.38 -4.39
CA ILE A 621 -18.99 -19.10 -5.41
C ILE A 621 -19.88 -20.17 -6.05
N LYS A 622 -19.71 -20.36 -7.34
CA LYS A 622 -20.26 -21.45 -8.13
C LYS A 622 -19.16 -22.42 -8.50
N VAL A 623 -19.36 -23.71 -8.25
CA VAL A 623 -18.39 -24.78 -8.52
C VAL A 623 -19.02 -25.84 -9.39
N ASP A 624 -18.34 -26.19 -10.48
CA ASP A 624 -18.65 -27.35 -11.28
C ASP A 624 -18.28 -28.61 -10.49
N PRO A 625 -19.23 -29.50 -10.16
CA PRO A 625 -18.94 -30.68 -9.35
C PRO A 625 -18.06 -31.73 -10.05
N ASP A 626 -18.03 -31.73 -11.38
CA ASP A 626 -17.31 -32.72 -12.18
C ASP A 626 -15.89 -32.23 -12.57
N LEU A 627 -15.77 -30.93 -12.86
CA LEU A 627 -14.53 -30.33 -13.34
C LEU A 627 -13.74 -29.58 -12.25
N GLY A 628 -14.35 -29.34 -11.09
CA GLY A 628 -13.75 -28.50 -10.05
C GLY A 628 -13.61 -27.01 -10.43
N GLN A 629 -14.16 -26.60 -11.58
CA GLN A 629 -14.08 -25.21 -12.04
C GLN A 629 -14.88 -24.28 -11.11
N MET A 630 -14.21 -23.23 -10.64
CA MET A 630 -14.78 -22.26 -9.72
C MET A 630 -15.03 -20.92 -10.41
N ARG A 631 -16.12 -20.24 -9.98
CA ARG A 631 -16.40 -18.84 -10.35
C ARG A 631 -16.98 -18.10 -9.16
N VAL A 632 -16.38 -16.96 -8.82
CA VAL A 632 -17.02 -16.03 -7.89
C VAL A 632 -18.18 -15.38 -8.63
N THR A 633 -19.38 -15.51 -8.10
CA THR A 633 -20.61 -14.97 -8.72
C THR A 633 -21.05 -13.66 -8.07
N ARG A 634 -20.73 -13.47 -6.79
CA ARG A 634 -21.10 -12.27 -6.05
C ARG A 634 -20.17 -12.03 -4.86
N LEU A 635 -19.79 -10.77 -4.66
CA LEU A 635 -19.11 -10.28 -3.48
C LEU A 635 -19.86 -9.07 -2.92
N VAL A 636 -20.14 -9.09 -1.62
CA VAL A 636 -20.67 -7.94 -0.87
C VAL A 636 -19.72 -7.65 0.28
N GLY A 637 -19.06 -6.49 0.24
CA GLY A 637 -18.21 -6.00 1.32
C GLY A 637 -18.88 -4.83 2.04
N ALA A 638 -18.88 -4.82 3.37
CA ALA A 638 -19.29 -3.69 4.18
C ALA A 638 -18.11 -3.21 5.00
N PHE A 639 -17.79 -1.91 4.91
CA PHE A 639 -16.54 -1.36 5.48
C PHE A 639 -16.82 -0.08 6.25
N ALA A 640 -16.23 0.02 7.45
CA ALA A 640 -16.22 1.18 8.32
C ALA A 640 -14.80 1.74 8.38
N ALA A 641 -14.60 2.96 7.88
CA ALA A 641 -13.31 3.59 7.72
C ALA A 641 -13.32 5.08 8.12
N GLY A 642 -14.07 5.43 9.16
CA GLY A 642 -14.25 6.79 9.61
C GLY A 642 -14.95 7.67 8.57
N ARG A 643 -14.65 8.97 8.58
CA ARG A 643 -15.25 9.94 7.68
C ARG A 643 -14.84 9.73 6.22
N ILE A 644 -15.78 9.68 5.30
CA ILE A 644 -15.55 9.48 3.87
C ILE A 644 -15.38 10.82 3.17
N ILE A 645 -14.22 11.04 2.56
CA ILE A 645 -13.91 12.28 1.81
C ILE A 645 -14.57 12.26 0.42
N ASN A 646 -14.44 11.15 -0.29
CA ASN A 646 -15.07 10.98 -1.60
C ASN A 646 -15.57 9.53 -1.75
N PRO A 647 -16.88 9.28 -1.66
CA PRO A 647 -17.42 7.93 -1.67
C PRO A 647 -17.13 7.16 -2.96
N ARG A 648 -17.08 7.85 -4.12
CA ARG A 648 -16.77 7.23 -5.41
C ARG A 648 -15.35 6.69 -5.47
N LEU A 649 -14.38 7.44 -4.95
CA LEU A 649 -12.97 7.03 -4.89
C LEU A 649 -12.77 5.90 -3.88
N VAL A 650 -13.44 5.98 -2.73
CA VAL A 650 -13.42 4.93 -1.70
C VAL A 650 -13.96 3.61 -2.25
N GLN A 651 -15.14 3.62 -2.90
CA GLN A 651 -15.70 2.42 -3.52
C GLN A 651 -14.74 1.82 -4.57
N SER A 652 -14.11 2.66 -5.39
CA SER A 652 -13.12 2.21 -6.38
C SER A 652 -11.93 1.48 -5.74
N GLN A 653 -11.45 1.97 -4.58
CA GLN A 653 -10.37 1.31 -3.84
C GLN A 653 -10.79 -0.02 -3.22
N LEU A 654 -12.00 -0.08 -2.66
CA LEU A 654 -12.56 -1.29 -2.08
C LEU A 654 -12.78 -2.36 -3.16
N TYR A 655 -13.35 -1.99 -4.32
CA TYR A 655 -13.52 -2.90 -5.46
C TYR A 655 -12.18 -3.48 -5.92
N GLY A 656 -11.17 -2.63 -6.13
CA GLY A 656 -9.84 -3.10 -6.52
C GLY A 656 -9.19 -4.00 -5.47
N GLY A 657 -9.47 -3.80 -4.17
CA GLY A 657 -9.03 -4.68 -3.09
C GLY A 657 -9.74 -6.03 -3.12
N MET A 658 -11.07 -6.03 -3.23
CA MET A 658 -11.87 -7.25 -3.28
C MET A 658 -11.56 -8.10 -4.52
N ILE A 659 -11.35 -7.48 -5.70
CA ILE A 659 -10.90 -8.18 -6.91
C ILE A 659 -9.53 -8.82 -6.68
N TRP A 660 -8.62 -8.13 -5.99
CA TRP A 660 -7.34 -8.75 -5.64
C TRP A 660 -7.49 -9.90 -4.64
N GLY A 661 -8.46 -9.83 -3.74
CA GLY A 661 -8.81 -10.96 -2.87
C GLY A 661 -9.28 -12.20 -3.66
N VAL A 662 -10.02 -12.00 -4.77
CA VAL A 662 -10.35 -13.10 -5.73
C VAL A 662 -9.06 -13.67 -6.32
N SER A 663 -8.16 -12.80 -6.79
CA SER A 663 -6.86 -13.18 -7.32
C SER A 663 -6.07 -14.03 -6.34
N PHE A 664 -5.96 -13.58 -5.10
CA PHE A 664 -5.23 -14.26 -4.05
C PHE A 664 -5.81 -15.65 -3.72
N ALA A 665 -7.13 -15.76 -3.71
CA ALA A 665 -7.80 -17.02 -3.41
C ALA A 665 -7.69 -18.05 -4.54
N LEU A 666 -7.77 -17.62 -5.82
CA LEU A 666 -8.06 -18.51 -6.96
C LEU A 666 -7.05 -18.45 -8.12
N HIS A 667 -6.20 -17.42 -8.24
CA HIS A 667 -5.44 -17.20 -9.47
C HIS A 667 -3.94 -16.99 -9.28
N GLU A 668 -3.53 -15.98 -8.50
CA GLU A 668 -2.14 -15.52 -8.47
C GLU A 668 -1.21 -16.45 -7.73
N GLN A 669 -0.20 -16.94 -8.47
CA GLN A 669 0.92 -17.69 -7.91
C GLN A 669 2.15 -17.48 -8.78
N ALA A 670 3.25 -17.03 -8.18
CA ALA A 670 4.55 -17.10 -8.84
C ALA A 670 5.12 -18.52 -8.69
N VAL A 671 5.33 -19.19 -9.81
CA VAL A 671 5.87 -20.55 -9.85
C VAL A 671 7.39 -20.50 -9.95
N MET A 672 8.07 -20.82 -8.85
CA MET A 672 9.52 -20.81 -8.78
C MET A 672 10.10 -22.20 -9.05
N ASP A 673 11.00 -22.30 -10.00
CA ASP A 673 11.80 -23.53 -10.21
C ASP A 673 12.83 -23.66 -9.08
N ARG A 674 12.68 -24.70 -8.26
CA ARG A 674 13.55 -24.94 -7.09
C ARG A 674 15.01 -25.20 -7.42
N ARG A 675 15.34 -25.55 -8.66
CA ARG A 675 16.73 -25.83 -9.12
C ARG A 675 17.46 -24.56 -9.52
N SER A 676 16.77 -23.66 -10.22
CA SER A 676 17.35 -22.44 -10.78
C SER A 676 16.99 -21.18 -9.99
N GLY A 677 15.97 -21.22 -9.11
CA GLY A 677 15.44 -20.06 -8.39
C GLY A 677 14.72 -19.06 -9.29
N ARG A 678 14.42 -19.42 -10.54
CA ARG A 678 13.74 -18.54 -11.51
C ARG A 678 12.23 -18.65 -11.36
N THR A 679 11.55 -17.52 -11.48
CA THR A 679 10.09 -17.51 -11.68
C THR A 679 9.78 -17.95 -13.11
N MET A 680 9.04 -19.05 -13.27
CA MET A 680 8.80 -19.70 -14.56
C MET A 680 7.68 -19.00 -15.36
N ASN A 681 6.69 -18.46 -14.67
CA ASN A 681 5.55 -17.73 -15.25
C ASN A 681 5.73 -16.21 -15.14
N ALA A 682 6.91 -15.70 -15.47
CA ALA A 682 7.28 -14.29 -15.34
C ALA A 682 6.70 -13.40 -16.47
N ASN A 683 5.43 -13.55 -16.77
CA ASN A 683 4.71 -12.76 -17.77
C ASN A 683 3.20 -12.74 -17.47
N LEU A 684 2.43 -11.79 -18.07
CA LEU A 684 1.01 -11.66 -17.82
C LEU A 684 0.13 -12.68 -18.54
N ALA A 685 0.69 -13.54 -19.40
CA ALA A 685 -0.05 -14.62 -20.02
C ALA A 685 -0.15 -15.86 -19.11
N GLU A 686 0.84 -16.06 -18.24
CA GLU A 686 0.94 -17.23 -17.36
C GLU A 686 0.82 -16.88 -15.86
N TYR A 687 1.16 -15.66 -15.47
CA TYR A 687 0.86 -15.11 -14.13
C TYR A 687 -0.57 -14.58 -14.16
N HIS A 688 -1.52 -15.42 -13.83
CA HIS A 688 -2.93 -15.14 -13.99
C HIS A 688 -3.42 -14.09 -12.98
N VAL A 689 -4.11 -13.07 -13.48
CA VAL A 689 -4.84 -12.08 -12.68
C VAL A 689 -6.31 -12.07 -13.12
N PRO A 690 -7.27 -11.75 -12.24
CA PRO A 690 -8.70 -11.70 -12.60
C PRO A 690 -8.96 -10.69 -13.71
N VAL A 691 -9.82 -11.05 -14.63
CA VAL A 691 -10.41 -10.17 -15.63
C VAL A 691 -11.87 -9.88 -15.31
N ASN A 692 -12.53 -8.99 -16.04
CA ASN A 692 -13.93 -8.62 -15.78
C ASN A 692 -14.90 -9.82 -15.74
N ALA A 693 -14.61 -10.88 -16.50
CA ALA A 693 -15.44 -12.09 -16.51
C ALA A 693 -15.36 -12.90 -15.21
N ASP A 694 -14.33 -12.69 -14.39
CA ASP A 694 -14.13 -13.44 -13.15
C ASP A 694 -14.91 -12.84 -11.96
N VAL A 695 -15.34 -11.58 -12.07
CA VAL A 695 -16.07 -10.86 -11.01
C VAL A 695 -17.33 -10.19 -11.56
N PRO A 696 -18.44 -10.95 -11.76
CA PRO A 696 -19.63 -10.40 -12.40
C PRO A 696 -20.46 -9.47 -11.52
N SER A 697 -20.46 -9.65 -10.17
CA SER A 697 -21.22 -8.83 -9.22
C SER A 697 -20.38 -8.44 -8.02
N LEU A 698 -20.20 -7.13 -7.80
CA LEU A 698 -19.36 -6.57 -6.76
C LEU A 698 -20.06 -5.36 -6.12
N GLU A 699 -20.23 -5.40 -4.80
CA GLU A 699 -20.82 -4.29 -4.04
C GLU A 699 -19.98 -3.95 -2.80
N ALA A 700 -19.77 -2.64 -2.57
CA ALA A 700 -19.12 -2.13 -1.37
C ALA A 700 -20.07 -1.16 -0.65
N ILE A 701 -20.45 -1.52 0.56
CA ILE A 701 -21.26 -0.71 1.48
C ILE A 701 -20.31 0.11 2.34
N LEU A 702 -20.50 1.41 2.34
CA LEU A 702 -19.77 2.33 3.22
C LEU A 702 -20.58 2.48 4.50
N VAL A 703 -20.13 1.84 5.57
CA VAL A 703 -20.79 1.90 6.88
C VAL A 703 -20.40 3.23 7.53
N GLU A 704 -21.41 3.95 8.00
CA GLU A 704 -21.20 5.24 8.65
C GLU A 704 -20.45 5.06 9.98
N GLU A 705 -19.39 5.84 10.16
CA GLU A 705 -18.55 5.80 11.36
C GLU A 705 -17.98 7.20 11.66
N ASP A 706 -18.10 7.65 12.91
CA ASP A 706 -17.47 8.86 13.43
C ASP A 706 -16.32 8.45 14.36
N ASP A 707 -15.07 8.74 13.95
CA ASP A 707 -13.89 8.50 14.77
C ASP A 707 -13.17 9.82 15.08
N ARG A 708 -13.37 10.32 16.28
CA ARG A 708 -12.81 11.60 16.74
C ARG A 708 -11.42 11.49 17.34
N HIS A 709 -10.92 10.25 17.47
CA HIS A 709 -9.65 9.95 18.12
C HIS A 709 -8.53 9.65 17.11
N VAL A 710 -8.88 9.29 15.87
CA VAL A 710 -7.89 8.85 14.87
C VAL A 710 -7.05 10.00 14.32
N ASN A 711 -7.67 11.13 13.98
CA ASN A 711 -7.04 12.38 13.54
C ASN A 711 -8.10 13.51 13.43
N GLU A 712 -7.65 14.73 13.14
CA GLU A 712 -8.47 15.94 13.07
C GLU A 712 -9.60 15.88 12.04
N LEU A 713 -9.42 15.07 10.99
CA LEU A 713 -10.42 14.88 9.93
C LEU A 713 -11.36 13.70 10.18
N GLY A 714 -11.06 12.84 11.17
CA GLY A 714 -11.82 11.62 11.47
C GLY A 714 -11.75 10.57 10.38
N ILE A 715 -10.70 10.56 9.54
CA ILE A 715 -10.56 9.66 8.38
C ILE A 715 -9.61 8.50 8.66
N LYS A 716 -9.94 7.33 8.12
CA LYS A 716 -9.08 6.14 8.08
C LYS A 716 -8.81 5.75 6.64
N GLY A 717 -7.73 5.01 6.42
CA GLY A 717 -7.37 4.56 5.08
C GLY A 717 -8.24 3.41 4.57
N VAL A 718 -8.48 3.39 3.25
CA VAL A 718 -9.27 2.35 2.58
C VAL A 718 -8.51 1.67 1.44
N GLY A 719 -7.26 2.07 1.19
CA GLY A 719 -6.48 1.59 0.06
C GLY A 719 -6.18 0.09 0.11
N GLU A 720 -6.14 -0.50 1.30
CA GLU A 720 -5.70 -1.87 1.53
C GLU A 720 -6.76 -2.78 2.15
N ILE A 721 -7.67 -2.25 2.97
CA ILE A 721 -8.66 -3.07 3.68
C ILE A 721 -9.54 -3.94 2.76
N GLY A 722 -9.78 -3.52 1.52
CA GLY A 722 -10.61 -4.27 0.57
C GLY A 722 -10.07 -5.64 0.19
N ILE A 723 -8.75 -5.89 0.30
CA ILE A 723 -8.16 -7.21 0.02
C ILE A 723 -8.26 -8.14 1.25
N THR A 724 -8.28 -7.55 2.45
CA THR A 724 -8.33 -8.32 3.70
C THR A 724 -9.71 -8.95 3.90
N GLY A 725 -9.76 -10.17 4.43
CA GLY A 725 -11.00 -10.92 4.60
C GLY A 725 -11.59 -11.51 3.32
N THR A 726 -11.38 -10.90 2.15
CA THR A 726 -12.00 -11.34 0.89
C THR A 726 -11.55 -12.73 0.48
N ALA A 727 -10.24 -13.00 0.50
CA ALA A 727 -9.71 -14.31 0.13
C ALA A 727 -10.18 -15.40 1.11
N GLY A 728 -10.25 -15.10 2.41
CA GLY A 728 -10.82 -16.01 3.42
C GLY A 728 -12.32 -16.28 3.20
N ALA A 729 -13.11 -15.25 2.86
CA ALA A 729 -14.52 -15.41 2.51
C ALA A 729 -14.71 -16.37 1.32
N ILE A 730 -13.87 -16.25 0.27
CA ILE A 730 -13.91 -17.12 -0.90
C ILE A 730 -13.49 -18.55 -0.53
N ALA A 731 -12.43 -18.74 0.26
CA ALA A 731 -12.00 -20.06 0.73
C ALA A 731 -13.12 -20.77 1.54
N ASN A 732 -13.81 -20.02 2.39
CA ASN A 732 -14.96 -20.51 3.17
C ASN A 732 -16.16 -20.81 2.28
N ALA A 733 -16.39 -20.04 1.21
CA ALA A 733 -17.43 -20.32 0.22
C ALA A 733 -17.14 -21.60 -0.58
N VAL A 734 -15.85 -21.83 -0.97
CA VAL A 734 -15.44 -23.08 -1.64
C VAL A 734 -15.72 -24.28 -0.76
N TRP A 735 -15.34 -24.21 0.52
CA TRP A 735 -15.67 -25.31 1.44
C TRP A 735 -17.19 -25.51 1.57
N HIS A 736 -17.96 -24.45 1.71
CA HIS A 736 -19.41 -24.56 1.83
C HIS A 736 -20.07 -25.15 0.56
N ALA A 737 -19.52 -24.85 -0.63
CA ALA A 737 -19.97 -25.47 -1.87
C ALA A 737 -19.62 -26.95 -1.95
N THR A 738 -18.39 -27.34 -1.60
CA THR A 738 -17.80 -28.64 -1.94
C THR A 738 -17.65 -29.63 -0.78
N GLY A 739 -17.60 -29.11 0.46
CA GLY A 739 -17.19 -29.87 1.65
C GLY A 739 -15.68 -30.11 1.74
N ILE A 740 -14.88 -29.61 0.77
CA ILE A 740 -13.43 -29.78 0.71
C ILE A 740 -12.76 -28.51 1.26
N ARG A 741 -11.94 -28.67 2.31
CA ARG A 741 -11.18 -27.57 2.88
C ARG A 741 -9.76 -27.54 2.28
N VAL A 742 -9.53 -26.59 1.39
CA VAL A 742 -8.21 -26.32 0.82
C VAL A 742 -7.46 -25.31 1.69
N ARG A 743 -6.21 -25.62 2.03
CA ARG A 743 -5.36 -24.80 2.90
C ARG A 743 -4.08 -24.32 2.22
N GLU A 744 -3.87 -24.67 0.97
CA GLU A 744 -2.79 -24.16 0.14
C GLU A 744 -3.39 -23.29 -0.97
N PHE A 745 -2.91 -22.07 -1.08
CA PHE A 745 -3.44 -21.09 -2.03
C PHE A 745 -2.48 -20.85 -3.22
N PRO A 746 -3.01 -20.47 -4.38
CA PRO A 746 -4.43 -20.35 -4.72
C PRO A 746 -5.14 -21.72 -4.74
N ILE A 747 -6.46 -21.70 -4.56
CA ILE A 747 -7.29 -22.91 -4.71
C ILE A 747 -7.41 -23.21 -6.20
N THR A 748 -6.82 -24.31 -6.64
CA THR A 748 -6.88 -24.75 -8.03
C THR A 748 -7.89 -25.87 -8.23
N LEU A 749 -8.39 -26.03 -9.44
CA LEU A 749 -9.46 -26.99 -9.76
C LEU A 749 -9.11 -28.44 -9.41
N ASP A 750 -7.84 -28.86 -9.60
CA ASP A 750 -7.34 -30.20 -9.29
C ASP A 750 -7.47 -30.57 -7.80
N ARG A 751 -7.50 -29.56 -6.90
CA ARG A 751 -7.69 -29.77 -5.46
C ARG A 751 -9.14 -30.06 -5.08
N LEU A 752 -10.09 -29.84 -5.99
CA LEU A 752 -11.52 -30.08 -5.79
C LEU A 752 -12.00 -31.35 -6.49
N ILE A 753 -11.22 -31.91 -7.38
CA ILE A 753 -11.54 -33.19 -8.05
C ILE A 753 -11.07 -34.32 -7.14
N THR A 754 -12.03 -35.03 -6.55
CA THR A 754 -11.75 -36.26 -5.80
C THR A 754 -11.97 -37.44 -6.72
N PHE A 755 -10.91 -38.14 -7.06
CA PHE A 755 -10.98 -39.41 -7.82
C PHE A 755 -11.48 -40.56 -6.95
#